data_5f118fdc8f6b87dafefe3d8c8e1a5584
#
_entry.id   5f118fdc8f6b87dafefe3d8c8e1a5584
#
_cell.length_a   1.000
_cell.length_b   1.000
_cell.length_c   1.000
_cell.angle_alpha   90.00
_cell.angle_beta   90.00
_cell.angle_gamma   90.00
#
_symmetry.space_group_name_H-M   'P 1'
#
loop_
_entity.id
_entity.type
_entity.pdbx_description
1 polymer ?
#
loop_
_entity_poly.entity_id
_entity_poly.type
_entity_poly.pdbx_seq_one_letter_code
_entity_poly.pdbx_strand_id
1 'polypeptide(L)'
;MRFSCAGSRNQASKQIQPQLGVNIMLTQTQQVDLTLHHLKERALAEYSPKQRATVEASEDWKQFDRRLNEHFPKLMHELDNVYNDNEAVLPMLEQLIAQAWQSYSQRDKSLKAIDAARENDPDWILSNKQVGGVCYVDLFAGDLKGLKAKIPYFQELGLTYLHMMPLFKCPEGKSDGGYAVSSYRDVNPALGTIDDLRDVIAALHEAGISAVVDFIFNHTSNEHEWAKRCAAGDPLFDNFYYIFPDRWMPDQYDRTLREIFPDQHPGGFSQLEDGRWVWTTFNSFQWDLNYSNPWVFRAMAGEMMFLANLGVDILRMDAVAFIWKQMGTDCENLPQAHALIRAFNAVMRIAAPAVFFKSEAIVHPDQVVQYIGQDECQIGYNPLQMALLWNTLATREVNLLHQALSYRHNLPDHTAWVNYVRSHDDIGWTFADEDAWQFGIHGYDHRQFLNRFFVNHFDGSFARGVPFQYNPNTGDCRVSGTAAALAGLAQHDPHAVDRIKLLYSIALSTGGLPLIYLGDEVGTLNDDDWSNDRNKSDDSRWAHRPRYNAELYEQRHNPSTAAGQIYQGLRHMIDIRQNNPRLNGGRLVTFNTNNKHIIGYIRNNALLAFGNFSEHPQTISAHTLQAMPARAKDLISGETVALNQDLVLRPYQVMWLEIA
;
A
#
# COMPACT_ATOMS: atom_id res chain seq x y z
N MET A 1 -21.53 37.33 23.64
CA MET A 1 -22.30 37.66 22.43
C MET A 1 -22.31 36.43 21.54
N ARG A 2 -23.48 35.85 21.38
CA ARG A 2 -23.67 34.66 20.48
C ARG A 2 -23.83 35.16 19.05
N PHE A 3 -22.98 34.69 18.11
CA PHE A 3 -23.29 34.77 16.71
C PHE A 3 -23.63 33.37 16.20
N SER A 4 -24.89 33.19 15.86
CA SER A 4 -25.45 32.09 15.12
C SER A 4 -25.13 32.36 13.64
N CYS A 5 -24.34 31.49 13.01
CA CYS A 5 -24.25 31.43 11.55
C CYS A 5 -25.05 30.22 11.07
N ALA A 6 -26.28 30.48 10.66
CA ALA A 6 -27.04 29.56 9.81
C ALA A 6 -26.47 29.65 8.39
N GLY A 7 -25.70 28.65 7.98
CA GLY A 7 -25.25 28.52 6.60
C GLY A 7 -26.39 27.97 5.73
N SER A 8 -27.04 28.84 4.98
CA SER A 8 -27.90 28.47 3.86
C SER A 8 -27.05 27.88 2.75
N ARG A 9 -27.24 26.59 2.44
CA ARG A 9 -26.74 25.98 1.20
C ARG A 9 -27.42 26.65 0.00
N ASN A 10 -26.75 27.62 -0.63
CA ASN A 10 -27.10 28.07 -1.95
C ASN A 10 -26.62 27.04 -2.97
N GLN A 11 -27.52 26.26 -3.52
CA GLN A 11 -27.29 25.53 -4.78
C GLN A 11 -27.21 26.59 -5.89
N ALA A 12 -26.02 27.04 -6.22
CA ALA A 12 -25.79 27.88 -7.38
C ALA A 12 -25.87 27.02 -8.65
N SER A 13 -26.97 27.19 -9.38
CA SER A 13 -27.16 26.62 -10.72
C SER A 13 -26.27 27.35 -11.72
N LYS A 14 -25.39 26.61 -12.41
CA LYS A 14 -24.52 27.14 -13.48
C LYS A 14 -25.38 27.49 -14.71
N GLN A 15 -25.17 28.68 -15.27
CA GLN A 15 -25.78 29.12 -16.51
C GLN A 15 -24.85 28.84 -17.69
N ILE A 16 -25.31 28.05 -18.65
CA ILE A 16 -24.71 27.97 -20.00
C ILE A 16 -25.58 28.84 -20.91
N GLN A 17 -25.01 29.87 -21.54
CA GLN A 17 -25.68 30.70 -22.54
C GLN A 17 -25.65 30.02 -23.93
N PRO A 18 -26.75 29.51 -24.45
CA PRO A 18 -26.86 29.23 -25.88
C PRO A 18 -27.09 30.55 -26.63
N GLN A 19 -26.60 30.65 -27.86
CA GLN A 19 -26.78 31.81 -28.76
C GLN A 19 -28.27 32.15 -29.13
N LEU A 20 -29.22 31.70 -28.38
CA LEU A 20 -30.65 31.96 -28.52
C LEU A 20 -31.21 32.35 -27.14
N GLY A 21 -30.99 33.56 -26.72
CA GLY A 21 -31.70 34.40 -25.74
C GLY A 21 -32.58 33.80 -24.64
N VAL A 22 -32.46 32.49 -24.32
CA VAL A 22 -33.21 31.82 -23.26
C VAL A 22 -32.19 31.24 -22.27
N ASN A 23 -32.13 31.80 -21.06
CA ASN A 23 -31.35 31.22 -19.96
C ASN A 23 -32.08 29.94 -19.47
N ILE A 24 -31.68 28.79 -19.95
CA ILE A 24 -32.16 27.52 -19.45
C ILE A 24 -31.22 27.10 -18.30
N MET A 25 -31.75 27.05 -17.06
CA MET A 25 -31.04 26.41 -15.94
C MET A 25 -31.06 24.90 -16.18
N LEU A 26 -29.92 24.33 -16.49
CA LEU A 26 -29.77 22.87 -16.61
C LEU A 26 -29.67 22.24 -15.23
N THR A 27 -30.24 21.05 -15.09
CA THR A 27 -29.97 20.22 -13.91
C THR A 27 -28.50 19.73 -13.93
N GLN A 28 -27.97 19.36 -12.78
CA GLN A 28 -26.60 18.81 -12.68
C GLN A 28 -26.41 17.60 -13.62
N THR A 29 -27.41 16.72 -13.69
CA THR A 29 -27.40 15.56 -14.62
C THR A 29 -27.31 16.02 -16.08
N GLN A 30 -28.09 17.01 -16.49
CA GLN A 30 -28.03 17.53 -17.84
C GLN A 30 -26.69 18.19 -18.19
N GLN A 31 -26.04 18.82 -17.21
CA GLN A 31 -24.72 19.40 -17.39
C GLN A 31 -23.66 18.29 -17.60
N VAL A 32 -23.71 17.22 -16.79
CA VAL A 32 -22.84 16.05 -16.93
C VAL A 32 -23.04 15.40 -18.31
N ASP A 33 -24.28 15.18 -18.73
CA ASP A 33 -24.60 14.56 -20.03
C ASP A 33 -24.07 15.37 -21.21
N LEU A 34 -24.25 16.71 -21.18
CA LEU A 34 -23.76 17.61 -22.23
C LEU A 34 -22.22 17.63 -22.26
N THR A 35 -21.57 17.69 -21.09
CA THR A 35 -20.11 17.63 -20.99
C THR A 35 -19.61 16.31 -21.54
N LEU A 36 -20.21 15.20 -21.13
CA LEU A 36 -19.85 13.87 -21.61
C LEU A 36 -19.97 13.75 -23.14
N HIS A 37 -21.07 14.25 -23.71
CA HIS A 37 -21.25 14.26 -25.16
C HIS A 37 -20.14 15.07 -25.85
N HIS A 38 -19.85 16.26 -25.36
CA HIS A 38 -18.75 17.10 -25.87
C HIS A 38 -17.41 16.39 -25.82
N LEU A 39 -17.07 15.73 -24.70
CA LEU A 39 -15.82 15.01 -24.52
C LEU A 39 -15.67 13.81 -25.48
N LYS A 40 -16.75 13.07 -25.76
CA LYS A 40 -16.78 12.01 -26.78
C LYS A 40 -16.47 12.56 -28.18
N GLU A 41 -17.08 13.68 -28.54
CA GLU A 41 -16.80 14.38 -29.80
C GLU A 41 -15.32 14.79 -29.89
N ARG A 42 -14.75 15.33 -28.80
CA ARG A 42 -13.35 15.75 -28.73
C ARG A 42 -12.39 14.54 -28.80
N ALA A 43 -12.71 13.43 -28.14
CA ALA A 43 -11.90 12.21 -28.20
C ALA A 43 -11.79 11.62 -29.62
N LEU A 44 -12.75 11.90 -30.46
CA LEU A 44 -12.79 11.44 -31.88
C LEU A 44 -12.45 12.54 -32.88
N ALA A 45 -12.10 13.74 -32.45
CA ALA A 45 -11.92 14.89 -33.33
C ALA A 45 -10.79 14.76 -34.35
N GLU A 46 -9.77 13.93 -34.06
CA GLU A 46 -8.64 13.69 -34.98
C GLU A 46 -8.98 12.69 -36.10
N TYR A 47 -10.09 11.97 -36.00
CA TYR A 47 -10.50 10.98 -36.99
C TYR A 47 -11.27 11.64 -38.14
N SER A 48 -10.96 11.26 -39.39
CA SER A 48 -11.83 11.60 -40.52
C SER A 48 -13.22 10.98 -40.36
N PRO A 49 -14.28 11.51 -40.98
CA PRO A 49 -15.64 10.97 -40.83
C PRO A 49 -15.77 9.47 -41.08
N LYS A 50 -15.00 8.94 -42.04
CA LYS A 50 -14.98 7.50 -42.35
C LYS A 50 -14.29 6.67 -41.26
N GLN A 51 -13.16 7.16 -40.76
CA GLN A 51 -12.45 6.51 -39.65
C GLN A 51 -13.28 6.55 -38.37
N ARG A 52 -13.92 7.69 -38.07
CA ARG A 52 -14.79 7.85 -36.92
C ARG A 52 -15.94 6.83 -36.93
N ALA A 53 -16.65 6.67 -38.05
CA ALA A 53 -17.69 5.67 -38.18
C ALA A 53 -17.16 4.23 -37.95
N THR A 54 -15.92 3.95 -38.37
CA THR A 54 -15.28 2.65 -38.12
C THR A 54 -14.95 2.46 -36.64
N VAL A 55 -14.42 3.50 -35.99
CA VAL A 55 -14.10 3.48 -34.55
C VAL A 55 -15.35 3.30 -33.71
N GLU A 56 -16.40 4.09 -33.96
CA GLU A 56 -17.67 4.02 -33.23
C GLU A 56 -18.37 2.67 -33.35
N ALA A 57 -18.18 1.97 -34.49
CA ALA A 57 -18.69 0.62 -34.69
C ALA A 57 -17.83 -0.48 -34.02
N SER A 58 -16.60 -0.17 -33.61
CA SER A 58 -15.66 -1.13 -33.02
C SER A 58 -16.10 -1.59 -31.63
N GLU A 59 -15.72 -2.82 -31.26
CA GLU A 59 -15.97 -3.35 -29.93
C GLU A 59 -15.18 -2.57 -28.86
N ASP A 60 -13.97 -2.14 -29.17
CA ASP A 60 -13.15 -1.32 -28.27
C ASP A 60 -13.84 -0.02 -27.90
N TRP A 61 -14.41 0.69 -28.89
CA TRP A 61 -15.14 1.94 -28.60
C TRP A 61 -16.39 1.68 -27.77
N LYS A 62 -17.16 0.63 -28.08
CA LYS A 62 -18.36 0.30 -27.31
C LYS A 62 -18.04 0.00 -25.84
N GLN A 63 -16.98 -0.72 -25.56
CA GLN A 63 -16.54 -1.01 -24.20
C GLN A 63 -16.04 0.27 -23.51
N PHE A 64 -15.22 1.08 -24.18
CA PHE A 64 -14.78 2.36 -23.66
C PHE A 64 -15.95 3.30 -23.38
N ASP A 65 -16.88 3.45 -24.31
CA ASP A 65 -18.08 4.30 -24.17
C ASP A 65 -18.98 3.84 -23.02
N ARG A 66 -19.18 2.53 -22.85
CA ARG A 66 -19.90 1.97 -21.70
C ARG A 66 -19.26 2.40 -20.38
N ARG A 67 -17.95 2.19 -20.21
CA ARG A 67 -17.20 2.54 -19.01
C ARG A 67 -17.17 4.05 -18.79
N LEU A 68 -17.01 4.82 -19.84
CA LEU A 68 -17.04 6.27 -19.78
C LEU A 68 -18.41 6.77 -19.29
N ASN A 69 -19.52 6.24 -19.81
CA ASN A 69 -20.87 6.58 -19.32
C ASN A 69 -21.07 6.20 -17.84
N GLU A 70 -20.50 5.08 -17.40
CA GLU A 70 -20.65 4.57 -16.03
C GLU A 70 -19.84 5.39 -15.02
N HIS A 71 -18.58 5.74 -15.34
CA HIS A 71 -17.63 6.30 -14.37
C HIS A 71 -17.44 7.82 -14.49
N PHE A 72 -17.81 8.44 -15.62
CA PHE A 72 -17.63 9.88 -15.82
C PHE A 72 -18.44 10.75 -14.84
N PRO A 73 -19.69 10.42 -14.48
CA PRO A 73 -20.43 11.21 -13.49
C PRO A 73 -19.71 11.33 -12.15
N LYS A 74 -19.05 10.24 -11.74
CA LYS A 74 -18.24 10.22 -10.53
C LYS A 74 -16.97 11.02 -10.69
N LEU A 75 -16.24 10.87 -11.81
CA LEU A 75 -15.05 11.66 -12.10
C LEU A 75 -15.36 13.16 -12.01
N MET A 76 -16.46 13.61 -12.63
CA MET A 76 -16.90 15.01 -12.55
C MET A 76 -17.20 15.45 -11.13
N HIS A 77 -17.92 14.62 -10.37
CA HIS A 77 -18.25 14.94 -8.98
C HIS A 77 -16.99 15.14 -8.12
N GLU A 78 -16.02 14.23 -8.23
CA GLU A 78 -14.78 14.32 -7.43
C GLU A 78 -13.91 15.51 -7.86
N LEU A 79 -13.83 15.80 -9.16
CA LEU A 79 -13.09 16.98 -9.65
C LEU A 79 -13.78 18.30 -9.26
N ASP A 80 -15.12 18.34 -9.24
CA ASP A 80 -15.87 19.50 -8.74
C ASP A 80 -15.59 19.74 -7.23
N ASN A 81 -15.47 18.66 -6.42
CA ASN A 81 -15.10 18.77 -5.01
C ASN A 81 -13.70 19.35 -4.78
N VAL A 82 -12.79 19.15 -5.73
CA VAL A 82 -11.40 19.65 -5.64
C VAL A 82 -11.24 21.01 -6.27
N TYR A 83 -11.72 21.19 -7.51
CA TYR A 83 -11.40 22.33 -8.35
C TYR A 83 -12.53 23.36 -8.46
N ASN A 84 -13.74 22.99 -8.06
CA ASN A 84 -14.92 23.85 -8.15
C ASN A 84 -15.07 24.49 -9.57
N ASP A 85 -15.18 25.81 -9.66
CA ASP A 85 -15.37 26.56 -10.91
C ASP A 85 -14.04 26.90 -11.66
N ASN A 86 -12.99 26.10 -11.50
CA ASN A 86 -11.72 26.33 -12.19
C ASN A 86 -11.88 26.13 -13.71
N GLU A 87 -11.66 27.21 -14.47
CA GLU A 87 -11.81 27.22 -15.94
C GLU A 87 -10.90 26.23 -16.67
N ALA A 88 -9.79 25.78 -16.04
CA ALA A 88 -8.87 24.81 -16.62
C ALA A 88 -9.43 23.36 -16.61
N VAL A 89 -10.48 23.06 -15.85
CA VAL A 89 -11.00 21.69 -15.70
C VAL A 89 -11.56 21.15 -17.02
N LEU A 90 -12.36 21.92 -17.76
CA LEU A 90 -12.93 21.43 -19.02
C LEU A 90 -11.86 21.17 -20.10
N PRO A 91 -10.92 22.10 -20.40
CA PRO A 91 -9.81 21.82 -21.33
C PRO A 91 -8.94 20.64 -20.87
N MET A 92 -8.71 20.50 -19.56
CA MET A 92 -7.99 19.35 -19.00
C MET A 92 -8.74 18.04 -19.27
N LEU A 93 -10.05 17.98 -19.02
CA LEU A 93 -10.89 16.81 -19.29
C LEU A 93 -10.92 16.44 -20.78
N GLU A 94 -10.97 17.39 -21.69
CA GLU A 94 -10.88 17.13 -23.13
C GLU A 94 -9.61 16.32 -23.47
N GLN A 95 -8.47 16.76 -22.96
CA GLN A 95 -7.20 16.06 -23.18
C GLN A 95 -7.13 14.73 -22.44
N LEU A 96 -7.66 14.66 -21.21
CA LEU A 96 -7.65 13.43 -20.40
C LEU A 96 -8.47 12.32 -21.06
N ILE A 97 -9.69 12.61 -21.50
CA ILE A 97 -10.59 11.59 -22.11
C ILE A 97 -10.05 11.16 -23.48
N ALA A 98 -9.51 12.09 -24.27
CA ALA A 98 -8.85 11.73 -25.52
C ALA A 98 -7.63 10.82 -25.28
N GLN A 99 -6.81 11.10 -24.27
CA GLN A 99 -5.67 10.28 -23.87
C GLN A 99 -6.14 8.90 -23.32
N ALA A 100 -7.22 8.86 -22.55
CA ALA A 100 -7.79 7.61 -22.05
C ALA A 100 -8.29 6.71 -23.18
N TRP A 101 -8.96 7.28 -24.18
CA TRP A 101 -9.33 6.53 -25.39
C TRP A 101 -8.11 6.03 -26.15
N GLN A 102 -7.10 6.87 -26.39
CA GLN A 102 -5.87 6.47 -27.05
C GLN A 102 -5.19 5.33 -26.30
N SER A 103 -5.06 5.45 -24.99
CA SER A 103 -4.47 4.42 -24.12
C SER A 103 -5.23 3.10 -24.23
N TYR A 104 -6.57 3.12 -24.10
CA TYR A 104 -7.38 1.91 -24.18
C TYR A 104 -7.38 1.28 -25.59
N SER A 105 -7.47 2.08 -26.65
CA SER A 105 -7.47 1.57 -28.04
C SER A 105 -6.18 0.84 -28.38
N GLN A 106 -5.04 1.31 -27.84
CA GLN A 106 -3.70 0.72 -28.04
C GLN A 106 -3.36 -0.37 -27.00
N ARG A 107 -4.19 -0.57 -26.00
CA ARG A 107 -3.97 -1.58 -24.97
C ARG A 107 -3.94 -2.98 -25.55
N ASP A 108 -2.94 -3.79 -25.15
CA ASP A 108 -2.77 -5.15 -25.65
C ASP A 108 -4.01 -6.02 -25.40
N LYS A 109 -4.27 -6.96 -26.32
CA LYS A 109 -5.43 -7.85 -26.24
C LYS A 109 -5.40 -8.75 -25.00
N SER A 110 -4.22 -9.19 -24.57
CA SER A 110 -4.03 -9.98 -23.35
C SER A 110 -4.43 -9.18 -22.12
N LEU A 111 -4.05 -7.89 -22.06
CA LEU A 111 -4.42 -6.99 -20.98
C LEU A 111 -5.92 -6.66 -20.98
N LYS A 112 -6.54 -6.48 -22.16
CA LYS A 112 -8.00 -6.33 -22.28
C LYS A 112 -8.75 -7.57 -21.80
N ALA A 113 -8.19 -8.77 -21.99
CA ALA A 113 -8.77 -10.00 -21.46
C ALA A 113 -8.69 -10.06 -19.92
N ILE A 114 -7.60 -9.58 -19.32
CA ILE A 114 -7.48 -9.42 -17.86
C ILE A 114 -8.48 -8.39 -17.36
N ASP A 115 -8.64 -7.25 -18.06
CA ASP A 115 -9.66 -6.25 -17.75
C ASP A 115 -11.05 -6.87 -17.65
N ALA A 116 -11.47 -7.60 -18.69
CA ALA A 116 -12.77 -8.24 -18.71
C ALA A 116 -12.95 -9.32 -17.62
N ALA A 117 -11.91 -10.09 -17.33
CA ALA A 117 -11.95 -11.10 -16.27
C ALA A 117 -12.14 -10.48 -14.89
N ARG A 118 -11.41 -9.42 -14.56
CA ARG A 118 -11.46 -8.76 -13.25
C ARG A 118 -12.68 -7.85 -13.08
N GLU A 119 -13.22 -7.27 -14.15
CA GLU A 119 -14.54 -6.60 -14.09
C GLU A 119 -15.67 -7.58 -13.69
N ASN A 120 -15.54 -8.85 -14.10
CA ASN A 120 -16.52 -9.89 -13.78
C ASN A 120 -16.28 -10.56 -12.41
N ASP A 121 -15.08 -10.42 -11.83
CA ASP A 121 -14.70 -10.95 -10.52
C ASP A 121 -13.99 -9.86 -9.70
N PRO A 122 -14.73 -8.94 -9.07
CA PRO A 122 -14.14 -7.88 -8.25
C PRO A 122 -13.45 -8.41 -6.99
N ASP A 123 -13.74 -9.66 -6.59
CA ASP A 123 -13.18 -10.30 -5.40
C ASP A 123 -11.91 -11.12 -5.69
N TRP A 124 -11.37 -11.08 -6.92
CA TRP A 124 -10.20 -11.87 -7.30
C TRP A 124 -9.03 -11.72 -6.30
N ILE A 125 -8.83 -10.50 -5.74
CA ILE A 125 -7.77 -10.20 -4.77
C ILE A 125 -8.04 -10.82 -3.39
N LEU A 126 -9.30 -11.08 -3.05
CA LEU A 126 -9.72 -11.72 -1.80
C LEU A 126 -9.62 -13.24 -1.82
N SER A 127 -9.26 -13.82 -2.96
CA SER A 127 -9.10 -15.27 -3.10
C SER A 127 -8.05 -15.82 -2.12
N ASN A 128 -8.34 -16.96 -1.51
CA ASN A 128 -7.37 -17.71 -0.69
C ASN A 128 -6.09 -18.09 -1.47
N LYS A 129 -6.13 -18.05 -2.79
CA LYS A 129 -4.96 -18.32 -3.66
C LYS A 129 -3.96 -17.17 -3.67
N GLN A 130 -4.37 -15.96 -3.32
CA GLN A 130 -3.50 -14.79 -3.37
C GLN A 130 -2.47 -14.81 -2.24
N VAL A 131 -1.20 -14.74 -2.62
CA VAL A 131 -0.04 -14.61 -1.73
C VAL A 131 0.97 -13.69 -2.40
N GLY A 132 1.40 -12.64 -1.70
CA GLY A 132 2.32 -11.63 -2.21
C GLY A 132 3.74 -11.79 -1.73
N GLY A 133 4.68 -11.47 -2.62
CA GLY A 133 6.07 -11.18 -2.29
C GLY A 133 6.40 -9.73 -2.60
N VAL A 134 7.37 -9.15 -1.88
CA VAL A 134 7.91 -7.81 -2.14
C VAL A 134 9.42 -7.82 -2.03
N CYS A 135 10.11 -7.15 -2.95
CA CYS A 135 11.57 -7.01 -2.94
C CYS A 135 12.05 -5.78 -3.70
N TYR A 136 13.25 -5.31 -3.35
CA TYR A 136 14.06 -4.49 -4.23
C TYR A 136 14.69 -5.37 -5.30
N VAL A 137 14.56 -4.98 -6.57
CA VAL A 137 15.03 -5.78 -7.71
C VAL A 137 16.56 -5.97 -7.67
N ASP A 138 17.30 -4.88 -7.40
CA ASP A 138 18.77 -4.91 -7.32
C ASP A 138 19.28 -5.75 -6.15
N LEU A 139 18.64 -5.67 -5.00
CA LEU A 139 19.04 -6.40 -3.80
C LEU A 139 18.73 -7.90 -3.91
N PHE A 140 17.59 -8.24 -4.54
CA PHE A 140 17.13 -9.63 -4.63
C PHE A 140 17.68 -10.38 -5.83
N ALA A 141 17.80 -9.72 -6.98
CA ALA A 141 18.11 -10.38 -8.25
C ALA A 141 19.19 -9.67 -9.10
N GLY A 142 19.68 -8.53 -8.64
CA GLY A 142 20.66 -7.70 -9.34
C GLY A 142 20.03 -6.77 -10.38
N ASP A 143 19.19 -7.31 -11.26
CA ASP A 143 18.50 -6.56 -12.32
C ASP A 143 17.17 -7.23 -12.73
N LEU A 144 16.48 -6.64 -13.68
CA LEU A 144 15.21 -7.18 -14.21
C LEU A 144 15.37 -8.54 -14.90
N LYS A 145 16.51 -8.81 -15.55
CA LYS A 145 16.77 -10.11 -16.18
C LYS A 145 17.00 -11.18 -15.12
N GLY A 146 17.72 -10.83 -14.04
CA GLY A 146 17.87 -11.67 -12.86
C GLY A 146 16.53 -11.93 -12.18
N LEU A 147 15.66 -10.93 -12.07
CA LEU A 147 14.31 -11.10 -11.52
C LEU A 147 13.47 -12.06 -12.35
N LYS A 148 13.50 -11.93 -13.68
CA LYS A 148 12.84 -12.88 -14.59
C LYS A 148 13.31 -14.32 -14.36
N ALA A 149 14.61 -14.52 -14.12
CA ALA A 149 15.16 -15.84 -13.82
C ALA A 149 14.72 -16.42 -12.47
N LYS A 150 14.20 -15.58 -11.55
CA LYS A 150 13.66 -16.00 -10.24
C LYS A 150 12.17 -16.41 -10.29
N ILE A 151 11.48 -16.29 -11.41
CA ILE A 151 10.05 -16.65 -11.54
C ILE A 151 9.78 -18.10 -11.09
N PRO A 152 10.59 -19.11 -11.44
CA PRO A 152 10.39 -20.48 -10.94
C PRO A 152 10.44 -20.57 -9.40
N TYR A 153 11.28 -19.78 -8.74
CA TYR A 153 11.33 -19.70 -7.28
C TYR A 153 10.04 -19.06 -6.72
N PHE A 154 9.53 -18.01 -7.35
CA PHE A 154 8.26 -17.41 -6.91
C PHE A 154 7.09 -18.39 -7.02
N GLN A 155 7.04 -19.19 -8.08
CA GLN A 155 6.06 -20.27 -8.22
C GLN A 155 6.26 -21.37 -7.18
N GLU A 156 7.51 -21.77 -6.89
CA GLU A 156 7.83 -22.73 -5.82
C GLU A 156 7.33 -22.24 -4.46
N LEU A 157 7.54 -20.96 -4.12
CA LEU A 157 7.05 -20.37 -2.89
C LEU A 157 5.51 -20.23 -2.88
N GLY A 158 4.88 -20.22 -4.05
CA GLY A 158 3.42 -20.08 -4.21
C GLY A 158 2.96 -18.63 -4.34
N LEU A 159 3.82 -17.73 -4.81
CA LEU A 159 3.45 -16.33 -5.05
C LEU A 159 2.51 -16.20 -6.25
N THR A 160 1.50 -15.32 -6.10
CA THR A 160 0.57 -14.90 -7.16
C THR A 160 0.59 -13.38 -7.36
N TYR A 161 1.44 -12.68 -6.61
CA TYR A 161 1.55 -11.24 -6.56
C TYR A 161 3.01 -10.89 -6.26
N LEU A 162 3.65 -10.07 -7.09
CA LEU A 162 5.01 -9.60 -6.87
C LEU A 162 5.06 -8.08 -6.89
N HIS A 163 5.41 -7.47 -5.74
CA HIS A 163 5.66 -6.06 -5.63
C HIS A 163 7.15 -5.78 -5.83
N MET A 164 7.46 -5.18 -6.97
CA MET A 164 8.78 -4.67 -7.31
C MET A 164 8.90 -3.26 -6.71
N MET A 165 9.78 -3.11 -5.69
CA MET A 165 10.06 -1.83 -5.05
C MET A 165 10.55 -0.80 -6.07
N PRO A 166 10.64 0.52 -5.76
CA PRO A 166 10.82 1.56 -6.77
C PRO A 166 11.93 1.23 -7.77
N LEU A 167 11.56 1.13 -9.03
CA LEU A 167 12.44 0.68 -10.11
C LEU A 167 12.60 1.72 -11.24
N PHE A 168 11.86 2.83 -11.16
CA PHE A 168 11.94 3.87 -12.17
C PHE A 168 13.19 4.72 -12.03
N LYS A 169 13.50 5.49 -13.09
CA LYS A 169 14.66 6.35 -13.10
C LYS A 169 14.61 7.35 -11.95
N CYS A 170 15.71 7.43 -11.20
CA CYS A 170 15.91 8.31 -10.07
C CYS A 170 17.33 8.91 -10.11
N PRO A 171 17.65 9.94 -9.30
CA PRO A 171 19.00 10.47 -9.18
C PRO A 171 20.02 9.41 -8.77
N GLU A 172 21.25 9.58 -9.25
CA GLU A 172 22.37 8.79 -8.74
C GLU A 172 22.70 9.21 -7.29
N GLY A 173 23.01 8.24 -6.44
CA GLY A 173 23.32 8.47 -5.04
C GLY A 173 22.08 8.55 -4.16
N LYS A 174 21.77 9.74 -3.62
CA LYS A 174 20.61 9.92 -2.74
C LYS A 174 19.31 9.98 -3.53
N SER A 175 18.48 8.95 -3.40
CA SER A 175 17.18 8.82 -4.08
C SER A 175 16.07 8.31 -3.16
N ASP A 176 16.33 8.22 -1.85
CA ASP A 176 15.40 7.61 -0.88
C ASP A 176 14.96 6.19 -1.32
N GLY A 177 15.92 5.34 -1.69
CA GLY A 177 15.60 3.99 -2.16
C GLY A 177 14.82 3.94 -3.48
N GLY A 178 14.94 4.98 -4.33
CA GLY A 178 14.24 5.09 -5.60
C GLY A 178 12.92 5.88 -5.54
N TYR A 179 12.52 6.37 -4.36
CA TYR A 179 11.28 7.15 -4.21
C TYR A 179 11.39 8.59 -4.75
N ALA A 180 12.56 9.07 -5.16
CA ALA A 180 12.73 10.33 -5.88
C ALA A 180 12.71 10.08 -7.40
N VAL A 181 11.52 9.94 -8.01
CA VAL A 181 11.37 9.58 -9.42
C VAL A 181 11.74 10.74 -10.34
N SER A 182 12.68 10.52 -11.26
CA SER A 182 13.04 11.47 -12.32
C SER A 182 12.32 11.22 -13.65
N SER A 183 11.78 9.99 -13.86
CA SER A 183 10.93 9.62 -15.00
C SER A 183 10.15 8.37 -14.68
N TYR A 184 8.82 8.38 -14.90
CA TYR A 184 7.96 7.18 -14.79
C TYR A 184 8.01 6.30 -16.05
N ARG A 185 8.63 6.81 -17.13
CA ARG A 185 8.69 6.15 -18.44
C ARG A 185 10.04 5.48 -18.72
N ASP A 186 10.99 5.64 -17.80
CA ASP A 186 12.30 5.02 -17.85
C ASP A 186 12.54 4.22 -16.57
N VAL A 187 13.14 3.06 -16.72
CA VAL A 187 13.66 2.26 -15.61
C VAL A 187 15.01 2.81 -15.17
N ASN A 188 15.36 2.65 -13.90
CA ASN A 188 16.73 2.92 -13.42
C ASN A 188 17.73 2.13 -14.28
N PRO A 189 18.70 2.80 -14.93
CA PRO A 189 19.64 2.14 -15.85
C PRO A 189 20.42 0.97 -15.22
N ALA A 190 20.60 0.96 -13.90
CA ALA A 190 21.22 -0.16 -13.20
C ALA A 190 20.35 -1.42 -13.16
N LEU A 191 19.03 -1.28 -13.34
CA LEU A 191 18.08 -2.40 -13.32
C LEU A 191 17.74 -2.94 -14.72
N GLY A 192 17.92 -2.11 -15.75
CA GLY A 192 17.58 -2.46 -17.12
C GLY A 192 16.84 -1.36 -17.88
N THR A 193 16.01 -1.76 -18.82
CA THR A 193 15.24 -0.87 -19.68
C THR A 193 13.74 -1.05 -19.48
N ILE A 194 12.93 -0.15 -20.05
CA ILE A 194 11.46 -0.28 -20.04
C ILE A 194 10.99 -1.54 -20.80
N ASP A 195 11.73 -1.98 -21.80
CA ASP A 195 11.42 -3.22 -22.53
C ASP A 195 11.76 -4.44 -21.67
N ASP A 196 12.85 -4.43 -20.89
CA ASP A 196 13.14 -5.49 -19.92
C ASP A 196 12.03 -5.58 -18.85
N LEU A 197 11.48 -4.43 -18.40
CA LEU A 197 10.35 -4.42 -17.47
C LEU A 197 9.09 -5.04 -18.11
N ARG A 198 8.77 -4.67 -19.34
CA ARG A 198 7.64 -5.25 -20.10
C ARG A 198 7.78 -6.77 -20.21
N ASP A 199 8.98 -7.26 -20.51
CA ASP A 199 9.30 -8.68 -20.62
C ASP A 199 9.15 -9.42 -19.29
N VAL A 200 9.56 -8.80 -18.17
CA VAL A 200 9.36 -9.36 -16.81
C VAL A 200 7.88 -9.45 -16.49
N ILE A 201 7.11 -8.39 -16.73
CA ILE A 201 5.67 -8.36 -16.44
C ILE A 201 4.94 -9.43 -17.27
N ALA A 202 5.25 -9.55 -18.56
CA ALA A 202 4.66 -10.59 -19.41
C ALA A 202 4.97 -12.00 -18.86
N ALA A 203 6.21 -12.25 -18.46
CA ALA A 203 6.60 -13.54 -17.88
C ALA A 203 5.96 -13.82 -16.51
N LEU A 204 5.73 -12.79 -15.69
CA LEU A 204 4.97 -12.90 -14.45
C LEU A 204 3.51 -13.29 -14.74
N HIS A 205 2.86 -12.64 -15.72
CA HIS A 205 1.49 -12.99 -16.14
C HIS A 205 1.39 -14.43 -16.65
N GLU A 206 2.34 -14.89 -17.45
CA GLU A 206 2.41 -16.29 -17.91
C GLU A 206 2.54 -17.27 -16.73
N ALA A 207 3.22 -16.86 -15.66
CA ALA A 207 3.36 -17.63 -14.42
C ALA A 207 2.16 -17.51 -13.47
N GLY A 208 1.13 -16.71 -13.79
CA GLY A 208 -0.03 -16.45 -12.94
C GLY A 208 0.26 -15.48 -11.79
N ILE A 209 1.27 -14.62 -11.92
CA ILE A 209 1.72 -13.67 -10.90
C ILE A 209 1.39 -12.25 -11.36
N SER A 210 0.62 -11.51 -10.56
CA SER A 210 0.32 -10.09 -10.80
C SER A 210 1.52 -9.21 -10.51
N ALA A 211 1.78 -8.25 -11.40
CA ALA A 211 2.87 -7.30 -11.28
C ALA A 211 2.43 -6.03 -10.54
N VAL A 212 3.19 -5.63 -9.53
CA VAL A 212 2.90 -4.46 -8.69
C VAL A 212 4.11 -3.55 -8.66
N VAL A 213 3.89 -2.24 -8.81
CA VAL A 213 4.93 -1.23 -8.73
C VAL A 213 4.51 -0.08 -7.82
N ASP A 214 5.52 0.61 -7.27
CA ASP A 214 5.28 1.87 -6.57
C ASP A 214 4.89 2.97 -7.55
N PHE A 215 3.88 3.74 -7.20
CA PHE A 215 3.47 4.94 -7.89
C PHE A 215 3.58 6.13 -6.93
N ILE A 216 4.73 6.79 -7.02
CA ILE A 216 5.03 7.98 -6.23
C ILE A 216 4.32 9.15 -6.88
N PHE A 217 3.28 9.68 -6.25
CA PHE A 217 2.45 10.72 -6.87
C PHE A 217 2.25 11.97 -5.98
N ASN A 218 2.76 11.96 -4.73
CA ASN A 218 2.83 13.18 -3.93
C ASN A 218 3.95 14.12 -4.43
N HIS A 219 5.07 13.57 -4.90
CA HIS A 219 6.26 14.32 -5.27
C HIS A 219 6.99 13.66 -6.45
N THR A 220 7.92 14.37 -7.03
CA THR A 220 8.94 13.85 -7.94
C THR A 220 10.33 14.24 -7.47
N SER A 221 11.36 13.69 -8.10
CA SER A 221 12.71 14.23 -7.96
C SER A 221 12.79 15.66 -8.52
N ASN A 222 13.66 16.49 -7.94
CA ASN A 222 14.09 17.77 -8.52
C ASN A 222 14.76 17.61 -9.91
N GLU A 223 15.19 16.39 -10.26
CA GLU A 223 15.72 16.08 -11.59
C GLU A 223 14.64 15.71 -12.61
N HIS A 224 13.38 15.60 -12.21
CA HIS A 224 12.28 15.35 -13.14
C HIS A 224 12.14 16.50 -14.15
N GLU A 225 11.82 16.19 -15.40
CA GLU A 225 11.67 17.22 -16.45
C GLU A 225 10.66 18.30 -16.05
N TRP A 226 9.55 17.91 -15.43
CA TRP A 226 8.55 18.87 -14.95
C TRP A 226 9.11 19.83 -13.90
N ALA A 227 9.93 19.33 -12.96
CA ALA A 227 10.55 20.14 -11.92
C ALA A 227 11.54 21.15 -12.53
N LYS A 228 12.39 20.69 -13.43
CA LYS A 228 13.36 21.56 -14.14
C LYS A 228 12.67 22.65 -14.95
N ARG A 229 11.61 22.29 -15.67
CA ARG A 229 10.84 23.25 -16.50
C ARG A 229 10.06 24.24 -15.64
N CYS A 230 9.41 23.77 -14.57
CA CYS A 230 8.71 24.64 -13.62
C CYS A 230 9.68 25.65 -12.97
N ALA A 231 10.84 25.18 -12.49
CA ALA A 231 11.85 26.05 -11.90
C ALA A 231 12.41 27.08 -12.89
N ALA A 232 12.50 26.72 -14.18
CA ALA A 232 12.92 27.60 -15.26
C ALA A 232 11.84 28.61 -15.71
N GLY A 233 10.62 28.53 -15.17
CA GLY A 233 9.51 29.42 -15.51
C GLY A 233 8.85 29.10 -16.85
N ASP A 234 8.88 27.84 -17.29
CA ASP A 234 8.16 27.38 -18.49
C ASP A 234 6.65 27.51 -18.28
N PRO A 235 5.91 28.29 -19.08
CA PRO A 235 4.47 28.47 -18.91
C PRO A 235 3.63 27.18 -18.98
N LEU A 236 4.13 26.14 -19.66
CA LEU A 236 3.44 24.83 -19.73
C LEU A 236 3.50 24.04 -18.42
N PHE A 237 4.46 24.38 -17.55
CA PHE A 237 4.66 23.72 -16.25
C PHE A 237 4.53 24.71 -15.09
N ASP A 238 3.98 25.89 -15.36
CA ASP A 238 3.72 26.85 -14.30
C ASP A 238 2.83 26.24 -13.20
N ASN A 239 3.22 26.46 -11.96
CA ASN A 239 2.53 25.92 -10.78
C ASN A 239 2.36 24.38 -10.77
N PHE A 240 3.25 23.61 -11.41
CA PHE A 240 3.30 22.15 -11.24
C PHE A 240 3.80 21.73 -9.85
N TYR A 241 4.60 22.60 -9.23
CA TYR A 241 5.13 22.42 -7.88
C TYR A 241 4.82 23.65 -7.03
N TYR A 242 4.82 23.47 -5.71
CA TYR A 242 4.68 24.59 -4.78
C TYR A 242 6.03 25.32 -4.65
N ILE A 243 6.25 26.35 -5.47
CA ILE A 243 7.44 27.22 -5.42
C ILE A 243 7.03 28.60 -4.94
N PHE A 244 7.69 29.11 -3.91
CA PHE A 244 7.41 30.39 -3.27
C PHE A 244 8.56 31.37 -3.49
N PRO A 245 8.27 32.67 -3.70
CA PRO A 245 9.31 33.69 -3.95
C PRO A 245 10.23 33.93 -2.75
N ASP A 246 9.71 33.67 -1.53
CA ASP A 246 10.40 33.88 -0.27
C ASP A 246 9.91 32.93 0.82
N ARG A 247 10.39 33.07 2.06
CA ARG A 247 10.07 32.21 3.20
C ARG A 247 8.73 32.55 3.87
N TRP A 248 8.06 33.64 3.50
CA TRP A 248 6.87 34.09 4.24
C TRP A 248 5.72 33.07 4.25
N MET A 249 5.35 32.54 3.07
CA MET A 249 4.33 31.48 2.99
C MET A 249 4.78 30.16 3.59
N PRO A 250 5.98 29.65 3.29
CA PRO A 250 6.53 28.46 3.98
C PRO A 250 6.46 28.54 5.51
N ASP A 251 6.84 29.67 6.11
CA ASP A 251 6.78 29.84 7.57
C ASP A 251 5.34 29.79 8.15
N GLN A 252 4.32 30.12 7.36
CA GLN A 252 2.94 29.96 7.81
C GLN A 252 2.52 28.48 7.82
N TYR A 253 2.94 27.70 6.82
CA TYR A 253 2.68 26.27 6.73
C TYR A 253 3.45 25.50 7.81
N ASP A 254 4.74 25.78 8.02
CA ASP A 254 5.59 25.09 9.03
C ASP A 254 5.03 25.13 10.45
N ARG A 255 4.12 26.07 10.75
CA ARG A 255 3.47 26.15 12.09
C ARG A 255 2.56 24.98 12.40
N THR A 256 2.06 24.28 11.38
CA THR A 256 1.07 23.20 11.51
C THR A 256 1.54 21.89 10.92
N LEU A 257 2.60 21.91 10.11
CA LEU A 257 3.14 20.70 9.48
C LEU A 257 3.87 19.80 10.48
N ARG A 258 3.76 18.51 10.26
CA ARG A 258 4.56 17.50 10.94
C ARG A 258 5.82 17.23 10.13
N GLU A 259 6.98 17.26 10.77
CA GLU A 259 8.23 16.81 10.16
C GLU A 259 8.26 15.28 10.04
N ILE A 260 8.54 14.78 8.84
CA ILE A 260 8.54 13.35 8.55
C ILE A 260 9.91 12.72 8.80
N PHE A 261 10.97 13.38 8.33
CA PHE A 261 12.35 12.95 8.49
C PHE A 261 13.22 14.05 9.14
N PRO A 262 12.95 14.41 10.41
CA PRO A 262 13.61 15.56 11.05
C PRO A 262 15.14 15.46 11.12
N ASP A 263 15.71 14.24 11.16
CA ASP A 263 17.15 14.04 11.19
C ASP A 263 17.81 14.26 9.82
N GLN A 264 17.12 13.99 8.74
CA GLN A 264 17.63 14.05 7.37
C GLN A 264 17.25 15.37 6.68
N HIS A 265 16.03 15.85 6.95
CA HIS A 265 15.45 17.04 6.35
C HIS A 265 14.53 17.76 7.35
N PRO A 266 15.07 18.64 8.20
CA PRO A 266 14.26 19.43 9.11
C PRO A 266 13.43 20.47 8.35
N GLY A 267 12.15 20.62 8.72
CA GLY A 267 11.17 21.47 8.06
C GLY A 267 10.53 20.86 6.82
N GLY A 268 9.56 21.57 6.23
CA GLY A 268 8.79 21.12 5.06
C GLY A 268 9.22 21.79 3.74
N PHE A 269 10.31 22.58 3.72
CA PHE A 269 10.69 23.40 2.57
C PHE A 269 12.20 23.47 2.37
N SER A 270 12.63 23.53 1.10
CA SER A 270 14.04 23.69 0.70
C SER A 270 14.25 24.96 -0.09
N GLN A 271 15.38 25.64 0.13
CA GLN A 271 15.74 26.83 -0.62
C GLN A 271 16.41 26.44 -1.95
N LEU A 272 15.96 27.06 -3.05
CA LEU A 272 16.57 26.95 -4.37
C LEU A 272 17.79 27.89 -4.50
N GLU A 273 18.66 27.62 -5.46
CA GLU A 273 19.87 28.43 -5.71
C GLU A 273 19.58 29.91 -6.00
N ASP A 274 18.40 30.20 -6.57
CA ASP A 274 17.96 31.58 -6.90
C ASP A 274 17.26 32.29 -5.73
N GLY A 275 17.19 31.66 -4.55
CA GLY A 275 16.62 32.21 -3.33
C GLY A 275 15.14 31.90 -3.12
N ARG A 276 14.43 31.38 -4.11
CA ARG A 276 13.05 30.88 -3.97
C ARG A 276 13.01 29.64 -3.04
N TRP A 277 11.83 29.27 -2.59
CA TRP A 277 11.59 28.11 -1.73
C TRP A 277 10.64 27.12 -2.40
N VAL A 278 10.93 25.83 -2.29
CA VAL A 278 10.07 24.76 -2.80
C VAL A 278 9.60 23.87 -1.68
N TRP A 279 8.36 23.35 -1.79
CA TRP A 279 7.81 22.38 -0.85
C TRP A 279 8.49 21.03 -1.00
N THR A 280 8.96 20.49 0.12
CA THR A 280 9.71 19.23 0.19
C THR A 280 9.31 18.46 1.47
N THR A 281 8.18 17.78 1.42
CA THR A 281 7.63 17.06 2.59
C THR A 281 8.60 16.02 3.16
N PHE A 282 9.36 15.31 2.30
CA PHE A 282 10.23 14.20 2.70
C PHE A 282 11.71 14.58 2.69
N ASN A 283 12.30 14.72 1.52
CA ASN A 283 13.71 15.08 1.38
C ASN A 283 13.86 16.29 0.45
N SER A 284 14.95 17.05 0.59
CA SER A 284 15.21 18.28 -0.19
C SER A 284 15.21 18.08 -1.71
N PHE A 285 15.45 16.85 -2.17
CA PHE A 285 15.45 16.47 -3.58
C PHE A 285 14.10 15.88 -4.05
N GLN A 286 13.08 15.82 -3.18
CA GLN A 286 11.72 15.35 -3.47
C GLN A 286 10.76 16.53 -3.41
N TRP A 287 10.38 17.06 -4.59
CA TRP A 287 9.55 18.26 -4.70
C TRP A 287 8.07 17.88 -4.79
N ASP A 288 7.25 18.47 -3.93
CA ASP A 288 5.82 18.17 -3.85
C ASP A 288 5.05 18.76 -5.03
N LEU A 289 4.25 17.88 -5.66
CA LEU A 289 3.38 18.24 -6.79
C LEU A 289 2.20 19.09 -6.33
N ASN A 290 1.86 20.10 -7.12
CA ASN A 290 0.77 21.01 -6.83
C ASN A 290 -0.56 20.56 -7.47
N TYR A 291 -1.30 19.73 -6.76
CA TYR A 291 -2.60 19.24 -7.21
C TYR A 291 -3.72 20.30 -7.21
N SER A 292 -3.49 21.53 -6.75
CA SER A 292 -4.44 22.62 -6.98
C SER A 292 -4.47 23.04 -8.47
N ASN A 293 -3.46 22.62 -9.25
CA ASN A 293 -3.39 22.77 -10.69
C ASN A 293 -3.99 21.50 -11.38
N PRO A 294 -5.12 21.58 -12.10
CA PRO A 294 -5.73 20.43 -12.77
C PRO A 294 -4.80 19.74 -13.79
N TRP A 295 -3.84 20.44 -14.36
CA TRP A 295 -2.89 19.86 -15.30
C TRP A 295 -1.92 18.86 -14.66
N VAL A 296 -1.64 19.01 -13.36
CA VAL A 296 -0.87 18.02 -12.58
C VAL A 296 -1.67 16.72 -12.48
N PHE A 297 -2.97 16.78 -12.14
CA PHE A 297 -3.83 15.62 -12.14
C PHE A 297 -3.83 14.88 -13.49
N ARG A 298 -4.03 15.62 -14.59
CA ARG A 298 -4.01 15.04 -15.94
C ARG A 298 -2.66 14.39 -16.26
N ALA A 299 -1.54 15.04 -15.93
CA ALA A 299 -0.20 14.52 -16.20
C ALA A 299 0.02 13.19 -15.46
N MET A 300 -0.30 13.15 -14.17
CA MET A 300 -0.17 11.92 -13.37
C MET A 300 -1.12 10.80 -13.81
N ALA A 301 -2.36 11.11 -14.21
CA ALA A 301 -3.26 10.13 -14.82
C ALA A 301 -2.68 9.51 -16.10
N GLY A 302 -1.95 10.32 -16.89
CA GLY A 302 -1.23 9.87 -18.08
C GLY A 302 -0.13 8.86 -17.75
N GLU A 303 0.62 9.06 -16.66
CA GLU A 303 1.64 8.10 -16.20
C GLU A 303 1.01 6.80 -15.68
N MET A 304 -0.12 6.88 -14.95
CA MET A 304 -0.88 5.69 -14.54
C MET A 304 -1.32 4.84 -15.74
N MET A 305 -1.89 5.49 -16.77
CA MET A 305 -2.31 4.79 -17.99
C MET A 305 -1.12 4.17 -18.75
N PHE A 306 0.04 4.84 -18.77
CA PHE A 306 1.25 4.29 -19.35
C PHE A 306 1.69 3.01 -18.63
N LEU A 307 1.75 3.02 -17.30
CA LEU A 307 2.12 1.85 -16.50
C LEU A 307 1.10 0.70 -16.66
N ALA A 308 -0.19 1.02 -16.70
CA ALA A 308 -1.23 0.04 -16.97
C ALA A 308 -1.02 -0.66 -18.34
N ASN A 309 -0.57 0.08 -19.36
CA ASN A 309 -0.30 -0.48 -20.69
C ASN A 309 1.05 -1.22 -20.79
N LEU A 310 1.94 -1.09 -19.81
CA LEU A 310 3.06 -2.01 -19.62
C LEU A 310 2.61 -3.37 -19.05
N GLY A 311 1.40 -3.46 -18.50
CA GLY A 311 0.86 -4.65 -17.87
C GLY A 311 0.88 -4.61 -16.33
N VAL A 312 1.17 -3.47 -15.71
CA VAL A 312 1.08 -3.34 -14.25
C VAL A 312 -0.36 -3.58 -13.80
N ASP A 313 -0.52 -4.47 -12.84
CA ASP A 313 -1.83 -4.87 -12.29
C ASP A 313 -2.27 -4.02 -11.09
N ILE A 314 -1.30 -3.59 -10.27
CA ILE A 314 -1.58 -2.83 -9.05
C ILE A 314 -0.55 -1.70 -8.93
N LEU A 315 -1.05 -0.50 -8.71
CA LEU A 315 -0.25 0.67 -8.35
C LEU A 315 -0.25 0.82 -6.83
N ARG A 316 0.92 0.73 -6.20
CA ARG A 316 1.06 1.11 -4.78
C ARG A 316 1.16 2.63 -4.71
N MET A 317 0.09 3.25 -4.25
CA MET A 317 -0.06 4.69 -4.13
C MET A 317 0.74 5.17 -2.91
N ASP A 318 1.89 5.76 -3.17
CA ASP A 318 2.82 6.22 -2.15
C ASP A 318 2.33 7.50 -1.48
N ALA A 319 2.47 7.58 -0.15
CA ALA A 319 2.23 8.80 0.62
C ALA A 319 0.86 9.46 0.37
N VAL A 320 -0.21 8.66 0.25
CA VAL A 320 -1.57 9.14 -0.12
C VAL A 320 -2.09 10.27 0.75
N ALA A 321 -1.67 10.34 2.02
CA ALA A 321 -2.15 11.31 2.99
C ALA A 321 -1.71 12.74 2.68
N PHE A 322 -0.64 12.94 1.91
CA PHE A 322 0.05 14.22 1.76
C PHE A 322 -0.25 14.97 0.47
N ILE A 323 -1.00 14.42 -0.47
CA ILE A 323 -1.12 14.97 -1.84
C ILE A 323 -1.86 16.31 -1.93
N TRP A 324 -2.57 16.76 -0.89
CA TRP A 324 -3.25 18.05 -0.87
C TRP A 324 -2.71 18.97 0.21
N LYS A 325 -2.50 20.24 -0.15
CA LYS A 325 -1.96 21.26 0.76
C LYS A 325 -2.99 22.35 1.01
N GLN A 326 -3.24 22.63 2.31
CA GLN A 326 -4.19 23.68 2.73
C GLN A 326 -3.64 24.43 3.94
N MET A 327 -3.53 25.76 3.80
CA MET A 327 -3.04 26.62 4.86
C MET A 327 -3.88 26.48 6.15
N GLY A 328 -3.19 26.36 7.29
CA GLY A 328 -3.81 26.25 8.61
C GLY A 328 -4.25 24.84 9.00
N THR A 329 -3.88 23.86 8.18
CA THR A 329 -4.02 22.42 8.49
C THR A 329 -2.64 21.79 8.58
N ASP A 330 -2.58 20.52 9.01
CA ASP A 330 -1.36 19.70 8.95
C ASP A 330 -1.03 19.19 7.54
N CYS A 331 -1.90 19.44 6.55
CA CYS A 331 -1.81 18.97 5.18
C CYS A 331 -1.78 17.43 5.07
N GLU A 332 -2.40 16.73 6.01
CA GLU A 332 -2.57 15.28 6.00
C GLU A 332 -4.05 14.89 5.99
N ASN A 333 -4.40 13.84 5.26
CA ASN A 333 -5.75 13.23 5.23
C ASN A 333 -6.90 14.20 4.87
N LEU A 334 -6.61 15.21 4.07
CA LEU A 334 -7.62 16.20 3.71
C LEU A 334 -8.65 15.62 2.72
N PRO A 335 -9.92 16.08 2.77
CA PRO A 335 -10.98 15.57 1.88
C PRO A 335 -10.64 15.64 0.39
N GLN A 336 -9.86 16.63 -0.03
CA GLN A 336 -9.42 16.78 -1.42
C GLN A 336 -8.43 15.68 -1.83
N ALA A 337 -7.59 15.17 -0.90
CA ALA A 337 -6.72 14.03 -1.18
C ALA A 337 -7.56 12.79 -1.54
N HIS A 338 -8.58 12.48 -0.75
CA HIS A 338 -9.51 11.39 -1.02
C HIS A 338 -10.26 11.60 -2.35
N ALA A 339 -10.75 12.82 -2.63
CA ALA A 339 -11.43 13.14 -3.87
C ALA A 339 -10.53 12.95 -5.10
N LEU A 340 -9.25 13.35 -5.02
CA LEU A 340 -8.27 13.14 -6.10
C LEU A 340 -8.03 11.65 -6.36
N ILE A 341 -7.86 10.83 -5.31
CA ILE A 341 -7.65 9.39 -5.47
C ILE A 341 -8.88 8.74 -6.10
N ARG A 342 -10.10 9.11 -5.68
CA ARG A 342 -11.34 8.63 -6.31
C ARG A 342 -11.47 9.09 -7.76
N ALA A 343 -11.03 10.32 -8.09
CA ALA A 343 -10.98 10.78 -9.47
C ALA A 343 -9.99 9.97 -10.32
N PHE A 344 -8.79 9.68 -9.81
CA PHE A 344 -7.83 8.78 -10.48
C PHE A 344 -8.40 7.38 -10.65
N ASN A 345 -9.07 6.85 -9.64
CA ASN A 345 -9.74 5.55 -9.74
C ASN A 345 -10.76 5.55 -10.87
N ALA A 346 -11.62 6.58 -10.94
CA ALA A 346 -12.63 6.69 -12.02
C ALA A 346 -11.99 6.73 -13.42
N VAL A 347 -10.85 7.45 -13.59
CA VAL A 347 -10.10 7.45 -14.85
C VAL A 347 -9.60 6.04 -15.19
N MET A 348 -9.05 5.33 -14.20
CA MET A 348 -8.54 3.97 -14.42
C MET A 348 -9.66 2.97 -14.69
N ARG A 349 -10.85 3.09 -14.06
CA ARG A 349 -12.02 2.27 -14.42
C ARG A 349 -12.45 2.47 -15.88
N ILE A 350 -12.23 3.66 -16.45
CA ILE A 350 -12.51 3.93 -17.88
C ILE A 350 -11.43 3.32 -18.78
N ALA A 351 -10.15 3.55 -18.48
CA ALA A 351 -9.03 3.26 -19.39
C ALA A 351 -8.38 1.87 -19.20
N ALA A 352 -8.34 1.36 -17.98
CA ALA A 352 -7.68 0.10 -17.63
C ALA A 352 -8.31 -0.51 -16.35
N PRO A 353 -9.55 -1.03 -16.42
CA PRO A 353 -10.38 -1.34 -15.25
C PRO A 353 -9.84 -2.47 -14.37
N ALA A 354 -8.93 -3.30 -14.87
CA ALA A 354 -8.28 -4.34 -14.08
C ALA A 354 -7.25 -3.82 -13.06
N VAL A 355 -6.77 -2.57 -13.23
CA VAL A 355 -5.72 -2.00 -12.37
C VAL A 355 -6.32 -1.58 -11.03
N PHE A 356 -5.74 -2.10 -9.94
CA PHE A 356 -6.11 -1.75 -8.57
C PHE A 356 -5.14 -0.74 -7.97
N PHE A 357 -5.63 0.01 -6.99
CA PHE A 357 -4.81 0.87 -6.15
C PHE A 357 -4.58 0.22 -4.79
N LYS A 358 -3.35 0.29 -4.31
CA LYS A 358 -2.93 -0.12 -2.98
C LYS A 358 -2.47 1.10 -2.19
N SER A 359 -3.25 1.55 -1.20
CA SER A 359 -2.88 2.70 -0.38
C SER A 359 -1.73 2.40 0.56
N GLU A 360 -0.80 3.35 0.65
CA GLU A 360 0.15 3.46 1.74
C GLU A 360 -0.21 4.70 2.56
N ALA A 361 -0.79 4.44 3.74
CA ALA A 361 -1.22 5.45 4.69
C ALA A 361 -0.77 5.04 6.10
N ILE A 362 0.27 5.69 6.62
CA ILE A 362 0.79 5.46 7.97
C ILE A 362 0.26 6.57 8.88
N VAL A 363 -1.00 6.44 9.19
CA VAL A 363 -1.79 7.43 9.94
C VAL A 363 -2.60 6.72 11.05
N HIS A 364 -3.42 7.47 11.79
CA HIS A 364 -4.29 6.88 12.80
C HIS A 364 -5.17 5.76 12.23
N PRO A 365 -5.41 4.63 12.94
CA PRO A 365 -6.16 3.48 12.43
C PRO A 365 -7.54 3.83 11.82
N ASP A 366 -8.26 4.80 12.39
CA ASP A 366 -9.56 5.25 11.85
C ASP A 366 -9.42 6.02 10.52
N GLN A 367 -8.25 6.56 10.24
CA GLN A 367 -7.98 7.27 8.99
C GLN A 367 -7.49 6.33 7.88
N VAL A 368 -6.72 5.29 8.24
CA VAL A 368 -6.23 4.29 7.26
C VAL A 368 -7.39 3.67 6.49
N VAL A 369 -8.47 3.29 7.18
CA VAL A 369 -9.64 2.63 6.56
C VAL A 369 -10.39 3.53 5.59
N GLN A 370 -10.27 4.86 5.71
CA GLN A 370 -10.94 5.82 4.85
C GLN A 370 -10.37 5.80 3.41
N TYR A 371 -9.12 5.37 3.23
CA TYR A 371 -8.50 5.19 1.93
C TYR A 371 -8.93 3.89 1.22
N ILE A 372 -9.62 2.98 1.93
CA ILE A 372 -9.93 1.65 1.41
C ILE A 372 -11.40 1.59 1.00
N GLY A 373 -11.63 1.55 -0.31
CA GLY A 373 -12.95 1.52 -0.93
C GLY A 373 -12.87 1.06 -2.37
N GLN A 374 -13.99 0.52 -2.91
CA GLN A 374 -14.05 0.11 -4.32
C GLN A 374 -13.74 1.23 -5.29
N ASP A 375 -14.05 2.44 -4.88
CA ASP A 375 -13.97 3.66 -5.65
C ASP A 375 -12.75 4.53 -5.29
N GLU A 376 -11.92 4.07 -4.36
CA GLU A 376 -10.69 4.75 -3.96
C GLU A 376 -9.51 3.79 -4.11
N CYS A 377 -8.97 3.21 -3.04
CA CYS A 377 -7.98 2.14 -3.13
C CYS A 377 -8.64 0.81 -2.75
N GLN A 378 -8.59 -0.18 -3.63
CA GLN A 378 -9.24 -1.48 -3.39
C GLN A 378 -8.53 -2.29 -2.31
N ILE A 379 -7.24 -2.03 -2.11
CA ILE A 379 -6.44 -2.67 -1.08
C ILE A 379 -5.59 -1.64 -0.33
N GLY A 380 -5.27 -1.91 0.93
CA GLY A 380 -4.42 -1.05 1.74
C GLY A 380 -3.54 -1.87 2.68
N TYR A 381 -2.37 -1.37 3.01
CA TYR A 381 -1.55 -1.96 4.06
C TYR A 381 -2.27 -1.96 5.39
N ASN A 382 -2.00 -2.98 6.21
CA ASN A 382 -2.50 -3.11 7.59
C ASN A 382 -1.38 -2.83 8.62
N PRO A 383 -0.97 -1.57 8.82
CA PRO A 383 0.12 -1.23 9.72
C PRO A 383 -0.24 -1.50 11.18
N LEU A 384 -1.53 -1.42 11.53
CA LEU A 384 -1.98 -1.74 12.88
C LEU A 384 -1.74 -3.22 13.23
N GLN A 385 -2.14 -4.15 12.35
CA GLN A 385 -1.88 -5.58 12.59
C GLN A 385 -0.38 -5.85 12.65
N MET A 386 0.41 -5.28 11.76
CA MET A 386 1.86 -5.40 11.75
C MET A 386 2.46 -4.96 13.10
N ALA A 387 2.15 -3.76 13.57
CA ALA A 387 2.66 -3.25 14.84
C ALA A 387 2.22 -4.09 16.03
N LEU A 388 0.95 -4.57 16.03
CA LEU A 388 0.41 -5.36 17.14
C LEU A 388 0.92 -6.80 17.16
N LEU A 389 1.34 -7.36 16.03
CA LEU A 389 2.05 -8.65 16.01
C LEU A 389 3.37 -8.55 16.80
N TRP A 390 4.18 -7.53 16.56
CA TRP A 390 5.42 -7.28 17.29
C TRP A 390 5.16 -6.90 18.75
N ASN A 391 4.17 -6.02 19.02
CA ASN A 391 3.73 -5.71 20.38
C ASN A 391 3.40 -6.98 21.17
N THR A 392 2.63 -7.88 20.57
CA THR A 392 2.19 -9.11 21.23
C THR A 392 3.36 -10.05 21.53
N LEU A 393 4.38 -10.12 20.66
CA LEU A 393 5.61 -10.86 20.96
C LEU A 393 6.39 -10.25 22.10
N ALA A 394 6.50 -8.93 22.20
CA ALA A 394 7.23 -8.26 23.27
C ALA A 394 6.52 -8.40 24.63
N THR A 395 5.19 -8.24 24.66
CA THR A 395 4.38 -8.27 25.88
C THR A 395 3.93 -9.65 26.30
N ARG A 396 3.85 -10.62 25.37
CA ARG A 396 3.18 -11.92 25.49
C ARG A 396 1.66 -11.79 25.73
N GLU A 397 1.06 -10.61 25.51
CA GLU A 397 -0.36 -10.33 25.75
C GLU A 397 -1.09 -9.99 24.45
N VAL A 398 -2.15 -10.75 24.15
CA VAL A 398 -2.92 -10.64 22.88
C VAL A 398 -4.03 -9.58 22.93
N ASN A 399 -4.25 -8.91 24.05
CA ASN A 399 -5.42 -8.06 24.26
C ASN A 399 -5.60 -6.97 23.18
N LEU A 400 -4.54 -6.20 22.90
CA LEU A 400 -4.58 -5.17 21.85
C LEU A 400 -4.79 -5.78 20.45
N LEU A 401 -4.12 -6.89 20.14
CA LEU A 401 -4.30 -7.59 18.86
C LEU A 401 -5.73 -8.15 18.73
N HIS A 402 -6.25 -8.76 19.80
CA HIS A 402 -7.63 -9.26 19.82
C HIS A 402 -8.64 -8.14 19.60
N GLN A 403 -8.46 -6.98 20.26
CA GLN A 403 -9.31 -5.81 20.08
C GLN A 403 -9.26 -5.30 18.65
N ALA A 404 -8.06 -5.13 18.07
CA ALA A 404 -7.90 -4.65 16.70
C ALA A 404 -8.57 -5.59 15.69
N LEU A 405 -8.42 -6.91 15.85
CA LEU A 405 -9.11 -7.89 15.01
C LEU A 405 -10.64 -7.84 15.20
N SER A 406 -11.13 -7.48 16.38
CA SER A 406 -12.57 -7.39 16.67
C SER A 406 -13.22 -6.16 16.04
N TYR A 407 -12.56 -5.01 16.08
CA TYR A 407 -13.19 -3.72 15.80
C TYR A 407 -12.63 -3.00 14.58
N ARG A 408 -11.39 -3.30 14.15
CA ARG A 408 -10.69 -2.54 13.10
C ARG A 408 -10.29 -3.39 11.89
N HIS A 409 -10.60 -4.70 11.89
CA HIS A 409 -10.13 -5.60 10.86
C HIS A 409 -11.08 -5.71 9.65
N ASN A 410 -12.40 -5.72 9.89
CA ASN A 410 -13.36 -5.92 8.82
C ASN A 410 -13.51 -4.66 7.96
N LEU A 411 -13.32 -4.83 6.66
CA LEU A 411 -13.39 -3.78 5.64
C LEU A 411 -14.71 -3.84 4.85
N PRO A 412 -15.02 -2.80 4.05
CA PRO A 412 -16.09 -2.85 3.05
C PRO A 412 -15.94 -4.03 2.08
N ASP A 413 -17.06 -4.47 1.48
CA ASP A 413 -17.05 -5.55 0.48
C ASP A 413 -16.16 -5.17 -0.72
N HIS A 414 -15.58 -6.17 -1.37
CA HIS A 414 -14.66 -6.04 -2.52
C HIS A 414 -13.37 -5.27 -2.22
N THR A 415 -12.98 -5.18 -0.95
CA THR A 415 -11.71 -4.56 -0.53
C THR A 415 -10.92 -5.49 0.38
N ALA A 416 -9.61 -5.30 0.44
CA ALA A 416 -8.75 -6.18 1.22
C ALA A 416 -7.64 -5.43 1.98
N TRP A 417 -7.32 -5.92 3.17
CA TRP A 417 -6.04 -5.63 3.80
C TRP A 417 -4.91 -6.35 3.08
N VAL A 418 -3.77 -5.68 2.97
CA VAL A 418 -2.47 -6.30 2.74
C VAL A 418 -1.85 -6.55 4.11
N ASN A 419 -1.89 -7.80 4.58
CA ASN A 419 -1.37 -8.20 5.88
C ASN A 419 0.10 -8.62 5.76
N TYR A 420 0.94 -8.03 6.57
CA TYR A 420 2.38 -8.23 6.50
C TYR A 420 3.01 -8.23 7.90
N VAL A 421 4.19 -8.84 8.02
CA VAL A 421 4.96 -8.87 9.26
C VAL A 421 5.91 -7.68 9.33
N ARG A 422 6.50 -7.33 8.20
CA ARG A 422 7.29 -6.12 7.98
C ARG A 422 7.30 -5.75 6.49
N SER A 423 7.73 -4.54 6.18
CA SER A 423 8.01 -4.08 4.82
C SER A 423 9.47 -3.61 4.68
N HIS A 424 9.76 -2.77 3.69
CA HIS A 424 11.02 -2.06 3.54
C HIS A 424 11.11 -0.83 4.46
N ASP A 425 9.96 -0.38 5.00
CA ASP A 425 9.89 0.73 5.94
C ASP A 425 10.05 0.24 7.38
N ASP A 426 10.29 1.19 8.26
CA ASP A 426 10.40 0.96 9.68
C ASP A 426 9.10 0.43 10.30
N ILE A 427 9.21 -0.17 11.47
CA ILE A 427 8.09 -0.56 12.30
C ILE A 427 7.72 0.63 13.18
N GLY A 428 6.63 1.30 12.80
CA GLY A 428 5.98 2.32 13.61
C GLY A 428 4.91 1.71 14.51
N TRP A 429 4.79 2.21 15.73
CA TRP A 429 3.81 1.71 16.71
C TRP A 429 2.45 2.42 16.51
N THR A 430 1.73 2.02 15.48
CA THR A 430 0.52 2.67 14.97
C THR A 430 -0.77 2.36 15.73
N PHE A 431 -0.70 1.70 16.89
CA PHE A 431 -1.90 1.51 17.73
C PHE A 431 -2.38 2.85 18.31
N ALA A 432 -3.70 3.00 18.44
CA ALA A 432 -4.33 4.20 19.00
C ALA A 432 -4.20 4.22 20.53
N ASP A 433 -4.01 5.41 21.10
CA ASP A 433 -3.87 5.57 22.56
C ASP A 433 -5.17 5.22 23.28
N GLU A 434 -6.32 5.56 22.71
CA GLU A 434 -7.62 5.22 23.25
C GLU A 434 -7.88 3.70 23.30
N ASP A 435 -7.30 2.92 22.37
CA ASP A 435 -7.36 1.46 22.40
C ASP A 435 -6.47 0.92 23.54
N ALA A 436 -5.27 1.47 23.69
CA ALA A 436 -4.35 1.09 24.76
C ALA A 436 -4.91 1.41 26.16
N TRP A 437 -5.55 2.56 26.32
CA TRP A 437 -6.18 2.98 27.57
C TRP A 437 -7.26 2.01 28.09
N GLN A 438 -7.96 1.30 27.21
CA GLN A 438 -8.96 0.29 27.62
C GLN A 438 -8.34 -0.85 28.43
N PHE A 439 -7.04 -1.06 28.29
CA PHE A 439 -6.26 -2.07 29.02
C PHE A 439 -5.35 -1.44 30.10
N GLY A 440 -5.52 -0.15 30.39
CA GLY A 440 -4.70 0.56 31.39
C GLY A 440 -3.26 0.83 30.89
N ILE A 441 -3.03 0.81 29.59
CA ILE A 441 -1.73 1.03 28.97
C ILE A 441 -1.60 2.49 28.57
N HIS A 442 -0.55 3.18 29.07
CA HIS A 442 -0.19 4.52 28.63
C HIS A 442 0.58 4.45 27.31
N GLY A 443 0.01 4.99 26.22
CA GLY A 443 0.54 4.76 24.86
C GLY A 443 1.98 5.21 24.68
N TYR A 444 2.37 6.40 25.17
CA TYR A 444 3.75 6.88 25.07
C TYR A 444 4.74 5.95 25.79
N ASP A 445 4.53 5.62 27.06
CA ASP A 445 5.42 4.77 27.83
C ASP A 445 5.53 3.37 27.22
N HIS A 446 4.42 2.90 26.66
CA HIS A 446 4.40 1.60 26.00
C HIS A 446 5.20 1.59 24.71
N ARG A 447 5.12 2.64 23.89
CA ARG A 447 5.98 2.78 22.70
C ARG A 447 7.45 2.85 23.10
N GLN A 448 7.80 3.55 24.18
CA GLN A 448 9.18 3.56 24.72
C GLN A 448 9.65 2.18 25.17
N PHE A 449 8.78 1.39 25.79
CA PHE A 449 9.09 -0.01 26.11
C PHE A 449 9.36 -0.83 24.85
N LEU A 450 8.50 -0.74 23.84
CA LEU A 450 8.64 -1.47 22.57
C LEU A 450 9.94 -1.08 21.83
N ASN A 451 10.26 0.23 21.80
CA ASN A 451 11.53 0.71 21.24
C ASN A 451 12.71 0.05 21.92
N ARG A 452 12.79 0.12 23.26
CA ARG A 452 13.89 -0.49 24.03
C ARG A 452 13.95 -1.99 23.86
N PHE A 453 12.79 -2.65 23.80
CA PHE A 453 12.75 -4.10 23.62
C PHE A 453 13.34 -4.50 22.27
N PHE A 454 12.89 -3.89 21.17
CA PHE A 454 13.30 -4.33 19.84
C PHE A 454 14.69 -3.87 19.43
N VAL A 455 15.25 -2.81 20.03
CA VAL A 455 16.67 -2.42 19.84
C VAL A 455 17.62 -3.05 20.89
N ASN A 456 17.14 -4.03 21.64
CA ASN A 456 17.93 -4.75 22.67
C ASN A 456 18.44 -3.86 23.82
N HIS A 457 17.71 -2.87 24.21
CA HIS A 457 17.98 -2.02 25.38
C HIS A 457 17.04 -2.33 26.56
N PHE A 458 16.45 -3.53 26.56
CA PHE A 458 15.56 -4.04 27.60
C PHE A 458 15.99 -5.43 28.03
N ASP A 459 16.17 -5.65 29.34
CA ASP A 459 16.59 -6.95 29.89
C ASP A 459 15.60 -8.06 29.52
N GLY A 460 16.10 -9.16 28.97
CA GLY A 460 15.29 -10.27 28.49
C GLY A 460 14.76 -10.09 27.05
N SER A 461 15.16 -9.04 26.32
CA SER A 461 14.89 -8.94 24.90
C SER A 461 15.64 -10.00 24.10
N PHE A 462 14.94 -10.61 23.15
CA PHE A 462 15.54 -11.49 22.15
C PHE A 462 15.85 -10.77 20.82
N ALA A 463 15.43 -9.51 20.66
CA ALA A 463 15.50 -8.80 19.39
C ALA A 463 16.87 -8.13 19.14
N ARG A 464 17.15 -7.89 17.84
CA ARG A 464 18.33 -7.15 17.35
C ARG A 464 17.92 -6.18 16.25
N GLY A 465 17.03 -5.25 16.58
CA GLY A 465 16.67 -4.14 15.71
C GLY A 465 17.62 -2.96 15.86
N VAL A 466 17.44 -1.98 14.99
CA VAL A 466 18.18 -0.72 14.94
C VAL A 466 17.17 0.44 15.09
N PRO A 467 17.46 1.49 15.88
CA PRO A 467 16.57 2.64 15.99
C PRO A 467 16.54 3.43 14.68
N PHE A 468 15.34 3.89 14.28
CA PHE A 468 15.13 4.77 13.13
C PHE A 468 14.52 6.08 13.60
N GLN A 469 15.04 7.23 13.14
CA GLN A 469 14.63 8.57 13.55
C GLN A 469 14.63 8.71 15.09
N TYR A 470 15.77 8.43 15.71
CA TYR A 470 15.92 8.52 17.15
C TYR A 470 15.97 9.97 17.62
N ASN A 471 15.02 10.38 18.45
CA ASN A 471 15.00 11.69 19.07
C ASN A 471 15.73 11.67 20.43
N PRO A 472 16.92 12.27 20.57
CA PRO A 472 17.69 12.22 21.82
C PRO A 472 17.02 12.98 22.98
N ASN A 473 16.08 13.91 22.70
CA ASN A 473 15.40 14.68 23.73
C ASN A 473 14.26 13.92 24.36
N THR A 474 13.58 13.07 23.61
CA THR A 474 12.41 12.31 24.08
C THR A 474 12.70 10.82 24.24
N GLY A 475 13.76 10.31 23.62
CA GLY A 475 14.07 8.88 23.51
C GLY A 475 13.12 8.14 22.53
N ASP A 476 12.26 8.86 21.82
CA ASP A 476 11.35 8.26 20.85
C ASP A 476 12.10 7.82 19.59
N CYS A 477 11.65 6.72 19.00
CA CYS A 477 12.14 6.23 17.72
C CYS A 477 11.13 5.25 17.11
N ARG A 478 11.38 4.85 15.88
CA ARG A 478 10.78 3.68 15.22
C ARG A 478 11.87 2.60 15.10
N VAL A 479 11.51 1.40 14.69
CA VAL A 479 12.45 0.27 14.69
C VAL A 479 12.66 -0.27 13.28
N SER A 480 13.90 -0.44 12.90
CA SER A 480 14.32 -1.18 11.70
C SER A 480 14.88 -2.55 12.09
N GLY A 481 14.49 -3.60 11.36
CA GLY A 481 15.00 -4.96 11.59
C GLY A 481 14.32 -5.98 10.68
N THR A 482 15.06 -7.00 10.25
CA THR A 482 14.47 -8.16 9.55
C THR A 482 13.61 -8.99 10.52
N ALA A 483 12.64 -9.73 10.01
CA ALA A 483 11.82 -10.59 10.85
C ALA A 483 12.66 -11.57 11.67
N ALA A 484 13.74 -12.09 11.11
CA ALA A 484 14.66 -12.98 11.78
C ALA A 484 15.44 -12.31 12.93
N ALA A 485 15.96 -11.09 12.70
CA ALA A 485 16.68 -10.33 13.73
C ALA A 485 15.76 -9.92 14.89
N LEU A 486 14.53 -9.50 14.57
CA LEU A 486 13.55 -9.08 15.57
C LEU A 486 12.92 -10.26 16.34
N ALA A 487 12.84 -11.45 15.73
CA ALA A 487 12.32 -12.66 16.38
C ALA A 487 13.36 -13.42 17.23
N GLY A 488 14.64 -13.00 17.20
CA GLY A 488 15.70 -13.56 18.04
C GLY A 488 16.66 -14.53 17.34
N LEU A 489 16.55 -14.71 16.01
CA LEU A 489 17.44 -15.63 15.28
C LEU A 489 18.91 -15.20 15.35
N ALA A 490 19.18 -13.90 15.34
CA ALA A 490 20.52 -13.34 15.50
C ALA A 490 21.15 -13.64 16.87
N GLN A 491 20.36 -13.99 17.88
CA GLN A 491 20.82 -14.36 19.21
C GLN A 491 20.81 -15.89 19.43
N HIS A 492 20.52 -16.67 18.39
CA HIS A 492 20.33 -18.12 18.48
C HIS A 492 19.25 -18.53 19.51
N ASP A 493 18.21 -17.68 19.67
CA ASP A 493 17.10 -17.98 20.55
C ASP A 493 16.35 -19.22 20.03
N PRO A 494 16.11 -20.23 20.88
CA PRO A 494 15.51 -21.50 20.45
C PRO A 494 14.08 -21.36 19.91
N HIS A 495 13.39 -20.26 20.20
CA HIS A 495 12.03 -20.01 19.75
C HIS A 495 11.95 -19.10 18.52
N ALA A 496 13.07 -18.63 17.98
CA ALA A 496 13.07 -17.65 16.89
C ALA A 496 12.31 -18.13 15.66
N VAL A 497 12.54 -19.38 15.23
CA VAL A 497 11.85 -19.99 14.09
C VAL A 497 10.35 -20.09 14.33
N ASP A 498 9.92 -20.49 15.52
CA ASP A 498 8.50 -20.63 15.84
C ASP A 498 7.80 -19.28 15.95
N ARG A 499 8.48 -18.24 16.46
CA ARG A 499 7.97 -16.86 16.43
C ARG A 499 7.73 -16.37 15.01
N ILE A 500 8.68 -16.58 14.09
CA ILE A 500 8.53 -16.19 12.68
C ILE A 500 7.32 -16.90 12.06
N LYS A 501 7.21 -18.22 12.25
CA LYS A 501 6.07 -19.01 11.75
C LYS A 501 4.74 -18.54 12.36
N LEU A 502 4.70 -18.20 13.64
CA LEU A 502 3.52 -17.66 14.31
C LEU A 502 3.07 -16.35 13.68
N LEU A 503 3.98 -15.37 13.49
CA LEU A 503 3.66 -14.07 12.89
C LEU A 503 3.09 -14.24 11.47
N TYR A 504 3.76 -15.02 10.62
CA TYR A 504 3.29 -15.28 9.27
C TYR A 504 2.00 -16.10 9.21
N SER A 505 1.76 -16.99 10.17
CA SER A 505 0.49 -17.72 10.25
C SER A 505 -0.71 -16.78 10.43
N ILE A 506 -0.56 -15.73 11.24
CA ILE A 506 -1.59 -14.71 11.43
C ILE A 506 -1.79 -13.93 10.12
N ALA A 507 -0.72 -13.44 9.49
CA ALA A 507 -0.81 -12.73 8.21
C ALA A 507 -1.47 -13.59 7.12
N LEU A 508 -1.18 -14.90 7.07
CA LEU A 508 -1.73 -15.85 6.10
C LEU A 508 -3.20 -16.22 6.37
N SER A 509 -3.71 -16.08 7.58
CA SER A 509 -5.05 -16.61 7.94
C SER A 509 -6.08 -15.57 8.35
N THR A 510 -5.71 -14.32 8.65
CA THR A 510 -6.68 -13.28 9.03
C THR A 510 -7.55 -12.77 7.87
N GLY A 511 -7.23 -13.11 6.63
CA GLY A 511 -7.97 -12.70 5.42
C GLY A 511 -7.24 -11.64 4.62
N GLY A 512 -7.79 -11.26 3.46
CA GLY A 512 -7.12 -10.36 2.53
C GLY A 512 -5.87 -10.97 1.90
N LEU A 513 -4.91 -10.11 1.51
CA LEU A 513 -3.67 -10.47 0.84
C LEU A 513 -2.51 -10.55 1.85
N PRO A 514 -1.95 -11.73 2.14
CA PRO A 514 -0.71 -11.83 2.90
C PRO A 514 0.48 -11.41 2.02
N LEU A 515 1.43 -10.67 2.60
CA LEU A 515 2.62 -10.18 1.92
C LEU A 515 3.90 -10.60 2.68
N ILE A 516 4.85 -11.19 1.96
CA ILE A 516 6.16 -11.61 2.48
C ILE A 516 7.22 -10.65 1.92
N TYR A 517 8.00 -10.01 2.79
CA TYR A 517 9.22 -9.34 2.35
C TYR A 517 10.27 -10.43 2.06
N LEU A 518 10.67 -10.55 0.79
CA LEU A 518 11.53 -11.65 0.35
C LEU A 518 12.89 -11.60 1.05
N GLY A 519 13.26 -12.72 1.62
CA GLY A 519 14.36 -12.92 2.57
C GLY A 519 13.89 -13.36 3.94
N ASP A 520 12.68 -12.96 4.38
CA ASP A 520 12.12 -13.40 5.66
C ASP A 520 11.79 -14.89 5.64
N GLU A 521 11.37 -15.41 4.48
CA GLU A 521 11.02 -16.84 4.29
C GLU A 521 12.22 -17.79 4.41
N VAL A 522 13.42 -17.25 4.37
CA VAL A 522 14.68 -18.00 4.64
C VAL A 522 15.43 -17.52 5.88
N GLY A 523 14.82 -16.59 6.65
CA GLY A 523 15.38 -16.09 7.89
C GLY A 523 16.61 -15.20 7.71
N THR A 524 16.65 -14.37 6.67
CA THR A 524 17.75 -13.42 6.43
C THR A 524 17.87 -12.44 7.59
N LEU A 525 19.08 -12.28 8.13
CA LEU A 525 19.40 -11.33 9.20
C LEU A 525 19.61 -9.91 8.66
N ASN A 526 19.75 -8.95 9.58
CA ASN A 526 20.13 -7.58 9.24
C ASN A 526 21.46 -7.54 8.45
N ASP A 527 21.57 -6.55 7.57
CA ASP A 527 22.84 -6.14 6.98
C ASP A 527 23.55 -5.22 8.02
N ASP A 528 24.55 -5.73 8.70
CA ASP A 528 25.29 -4.96 9.72
C ASP A 528 26.27 -3.95 9.09
N ASP A 529 26.54 -4.08 7.79
CA ASP A 529 27.48 -3.21 7.05
C ASP A 529 26.78 -2.03 6.35
N TRP A 530 25.46 -1.89 6.47
CA TRP A 530 24.68 -0.84 5.79
C TRP A 530 25.23 0.57 6.02
N SER A 531 25.73 0.86 7.21
CA SER A 531 26.26 2.19 7.60
C SER A 531 27.62 2.51 6.99
N ASN A 532 28.31 1.54 6.38
CA ASN A 532 29.57 1.73 5.67
C ASN A 532 29.35 2.36 4.28
N ASP A 533 28.15 2.29 3.74
CA ASP A 533 27.78 2.94 2.47
C ASP A 533 27.31 4.38 2.75
N ARG A 534 28.03 5.37 2.22
CA ARG A 534 27.75 6.80 2.41
C ARG A 534 26.35 7.22 1.92
N ASN A 535 25.77 6.49 0.96
CA ASN A 535 24.43 6.77 0.42
C ASN A 535 23.33 6.18 1.30
N LYS A 536 23.68 5.36 2.31
CA LYS A 536 22.74 4.65 3.18
C LYS A 536 22.93 4.96 4.67
N SER A 537 24.09 5.48 5.05
CA SER A 537 24.53 5.63 6.45
C SER A 537 23.65 6.56 7.30
N ASP A 538 22.83 7.40 6.68
CA ASP A 538 21.86 8.29 7.31
C ASP A 538 20.42 7.69 7.40
N ASP A 539 20.23 6.46 6.91
CA ASP A 539 18.93 5.77 6.91
C ASP A 539 19.04 4.33 7.40
N SER A 540 18.76 4.09 8.68
CA SER A 540 18.86 2.76 9.29
C SER A 540 17.88 1.71 8.74
N ARG A 541 16.92 2.08 7.89
CA ARG A 541 16.05 1.11 7.19
C ARG A 541 16.87 0.20 6.27
N TRP A 542 18.07 0.63 5.83
CA TRP A 542 18.95 -0.20 5.04
C TRP A 542 19.47 -1.43 5.80
N ALA A 543 19.49 -1.40 7.13
CA ALA A 543 19.82 -2.57 7.94
C ALA A 543 18.90 -3.77 7.65
N HIS A 544 17.62 -3.52 7.39
CA HIS A 544 16.64 -4.59 7.12
C HIS A 544 16.30 -4.76 5.63
N ARG A 545 17.11 -4.20 4.74
CA ARG A 545 17.06 -4.39 3.28
C ARG A 545 18.30 -5.16 2.81
N PRO A 546 18.56 -6.38 3.34
CA PRO A 546 19.76 -7.13 3.02
C PRO A 546 19.74 -7.61 1.57
N ARG A 547 20.93 -7.84 1.01
CA ARG A 547 21.09 -8.48 -0.29
C ARG A 547 20.70 -9.95 -0.23
N TYR A 548 20.30 -10.49 -1.39
CA TYR A 548 20.06 -11.91 -1.59
C TYR A 548 21.27 -12.74 -1.14
N ASN A 549 21.03 -13.69 -0.26
CA ASN A 549 22.06 -14.61 0.24
C ASN A 549 21.84 -16.01 -0.35
N ALA A 550 22.60 -16.37 -1.38
CA ALA A 550 22.45 -17.63 -2.09
C ALA A 550 22.54 -18.86 -1.18
N GLU A 551 23.42 -18.83 -0.17
CA GLU A 551 23.61 -19.94 0.77
C GLU A 551 22.34 -20.21 1.59
N LEU A 552 21.66 -19.17 2.10
CA LEU A 552 20.40 -19.34 2.83
C LEU A 552 19.30 -19.92 1.91
N TYR A 553 19.25 -19.44 0.67
CA TYR A 553 18.25 -19.94 -0.30
C TYR A 553 18.52 -21.39 -0.73
N GLU A 554 19.77 -21.82 -0.79
CA GLU A 554 20.14 -23.23 -1.01
C GLU A 554 19.72 -24.12 0.18
N GLN A 555 19.82 -23.59 1.41
CA GLN A 555 19.42 -24.31 2.62
C GLN A 555 17.91 -24.46 2.80
N ARG A 556 17.07 -23.79 2.03
CA ARG A 556 15.59 -23.78 2.21
C ARG A 556 14.95 -25.17 2.21
N HIS A 557 15.59 -26.17 1.62
CA HIS A 557 15.12 -27.55 1.61
C HIS A 557 15.71 -28.42 2.72
N ASN A 558 16.64 -27.90 3.52
CA ASN A 558 17.27 -28.63 4.60
C ASN A 558 16.54 -28.39 5.94
N PRO A 559 15.72 -29.35 6.44
CA PRO A 559 14.93 -29.14 7.66
C PRO A 559 15.77 -29.05 8.95
N SER A 560 17.07 -29.31 8.89
CA SER A 560 17.98 -29.18 10.04
C SER A 560 18.51 -27.75 10.23
N THR A 561 18.28 -26.85 9.25
CA THR A 561 18.70 -25.44 9.33
C THR A 561 17.50 -24.54 9.66
N ALA A 562 17.75 -23.38 10.25
CA ALA A 562 16.71 -22.39 10.51
C ALA A 562 16.03 -21.94 9.20
N ALA A 563 16.83 -21.69 8.15
CA ALA A 563 16.33 -21.31 6.83
C ALA A 563 15.35 -22.36 6.27
N GLY A 564 15.71 -23.64 6.33
CA GLY A 564 14.85 -24.72 5.88
C GLY A 564 13.57 -24.88 6.72
N GLN A 565 13.68 -24.75 8.05
CA GLN A 565 12.53 -24.83 8.95
C GLN A 565 11.51 -23.70 8.74
N ILE A 566 12.02 -22.47 8.50
CA ILE A 566 11.18 -21.31 8.21
C ILE A 566 10.52 -21.49 6.84
N TYR A 567 11.32 -21.72 5.80
CA TYR A 567 10.83 -21.85 4.43
C TYR A 567 9.77 -22.94 4.29
N GLN A 568 10.07 -24.15 4.77
CA GLN A 568 9.13 -25.28 4.68
C GLN A 568 7.87 -25.04 5.50
N GLY A 569 8.00 -24.40 6.68
CA GLY A 569 6.85 -24.04 7.50
C GLY A 569 5.94 -23.01 6.81
N LEU A 570 6.50 -21.94 6.24
CA LEU A 570 5.73 -20.95 5.50
C LEU A 570 5.12 -21.57 4.23
N ARG A 571 5.90 -22.31 3.47
CA ARG A 571 5.43 -22.98 2.25
C ARG A 571 4.27 -23.92 2.53
N HIS A 572 4.35 -24.69 3.61
CA HIS A 572 3.27 -25.56 4.05
C HIS A 572 1.99 -24.80 4.39
N MET A 573 2.09 -23.69 5.15
CA MET A 573 0.94 -22.83 5.47
C MET A 573 0.35 -22.16 4.22
N ILE A 574 1.19 -21.76 3.26
CA ILE A 574 0.75 -21.22 1.97
C ILE A 574 -0.02 -22.29 1.18
N ASP A 575 0.47 -23.53 1.13
CA ASP A 575 -0.23 -24.65 0.48
C ASP A 575 -1.59 -24.91 1.10
N ILE A 576 -1.67 -24.95 2.44
CA ILE A 576 -2.93 -25.10 3.14
C ILE A 576 -3.88 -23.96 2.77
N ARG A 577 -3.41 -22.71 2.80
CA ARG A 577 -4.22 -21.54 2.45
C ARG A 577 -4.75 -21.65 1.03
N GLN A 578 -3.88 -21.90 0.05
CA GLN A 578 -4.24 -21.92 -1.37
C GLN A 578 -5.22 -23.06 -1.73
N ASN A 579 -5.19 -24.15 -0.98
CA ASN A 579 -6.05 -25.32 -1.20
C ASN A 579 -7.29 -25.35 -0.28
N ASN A 580 -7.47 -24.34 0.58
CA ASN A 580 -8.58 -24.32 1.52
C ASN A 580 -9.50 -23.10 1.35
N PRO A 581 -10.69 -23.26 0.73
CA PRO A 581 -11.65 -22.19 0.54
C PRO A 581 -12.14 -21.52 1.83
N ARG A 582 -11.99 -22.17 3.01
CA ARG A 582 -12.33 -21.58 4.31
C ARG A 582 -11.50 -20.36 4.65
N LEU A 583 -10.35 -20.17 3.98
CA LEU A 583 -9.47 -19.00 4.12
C LEU A 583 -9.75 -17.91 3.07
N ASN A 584 -10.78 -18.10 2.22
CA ASN A 584 -11.22 -17.09 1.25
C ASN A 584 -11.81 -15.85 1.94
N GLY A 585 -11.75 -14.69 1.27
CA GLY A 585 -12.33 -13.43 1.76
C GLY A 585 -11.51 -12.71 2.82
N GLY A 586 -12.03 -11.55 3.26
CA GLY A 586 -11.35 -10.64 4.20
C GLY A 586 -11.87 -10.66 5.64
N ARG A 587 -13.07 -11.19 5.89
CA ARG A 587 -13.75 -11.07 7.19
C ARG A 587 -13.36 -12.17 8.17
N LEU A 588 -13.31 -11.82 9.45
CA LEU A 588 -13.16 -12.76 10.57
C LEU A 588 -14.03 -12.36 11.76
N VAL A 589 -14.20 -13.30 12.68
CA VAL A 589 -14.79 -13.06 14.00
C VAL A 589 -13.78 -13.51 15.05
N THR A 590 -13.49 -12.68 16.02
CA THR A 590 -12.58 -13.06 17.12
C THR A 590 -13.20 -14.11 18.03
N PHE A 591 -12.35 -15.00 18.55
CA PHE A 591 -12.72 -16.01 19.55
C PHE A 591 -12.00 -15.70 20.86
N ASN A 592 -12.78 -15.46 21.93
CA ASN A 592 -12.20 -15.21 23.25
C ASN A 592 -11.73 -16.54 23.87
N THR A 593 -10.42 -16.70 23.98
CA THR A 593 -9.78 -17.89 24.56
C THR A 593 -9.79 -17.90 26.08
N ASN A 594 -10.16 -16.79 26.74
CA ASN A 594 -10.00 -16.55 28.18
C ASN A 594 -8.54 -16.73 28.67
N ASN A 595 -7.58 -16.69 27.76
CA ASN A 595 -6.15 -16.74 28.02
C ASN A 595 -5.45 -15.57 27.33
N LYS A 596 -4.84 -14.67 28.09
CA LYS A 596 -4.20 -13.46 27.58
C LYS A 596 -2.97 -13.71 26.67
N HIS A 597 -2.50 -14.94 26.60
CA HIS A 597 -1.36 -15.35 25.78
C HIS A 597 -1.74 -16.02 24.46
N ILE A 598 -3.03 -16.36 24.28
CA ILE A 598 -3.51 -17.07 23.10
C ILE A 598 -4.48 -16.19 22.31
N ILE A 599 -4.09 -15.82 21.08
CA ILE A 599 -5.03 -15.23 20.13
C ILE A 599 -5.95 -16.30 19.56
N GLY A 600 -7.23 -15.99 19.38
CA GLY A 600 -8.21 -16.86 18.75
C GLY A 600 -9.13 -16.08 17.79
N TYR A 601 -9.43 -16.66 16.63
CA TYR A 601 -10.41 -16.13 15.67
C TYR A 601 -10.96 -17.22 14.75
N ILE A 602 -12.13 -16.93 14.19
CA ILE A 602 -12.87 -17.84 13.30
C ILE A 602 -12.97 -17.22 11.90
N ARG A 603 -12.67 -18.02 10.88
CA ARG A 603 -12.83 -17.68 9.47
C ARG A 603 -14.00 -18.44 8.88
N ASN A 604 -14.90 -17.71 8.19
CA ASN A 604 -16.03 -18.28 7.44
C ASN A 604 -16.87 -19.30 8.22
N ASN A 605 -16.96 -19.16 9.54
CA ASN A 605 -17.62 -20.09 10.47
C ASN A 605 -17.14 -21.55 10.35
N ALA A 606 -15.99 -21.79 9.77
CA ALA A 606 -15.53 -23.13 9.42
C ALA A 606 -14.07 -23.44 9.81
N LEU A 607 -13.26 -22.41 10.07
CA LEU A 607 -11.87 -22.56 10.49
C LEU A 607 -11.64 -21.74 11.76
N LEU A 608 -11.21 -22.39 12.84
CA LEU A 608 -10.81 -21.77 14.11
C LEU A 608 -9.29 -21.75 14.19
N ALA A 609 -8.72 -20.55 14.26
CA ALA A 609 -7.28 -20.36 14.37
C ALA A 609 -6.88 -19.97 15.78
N PHE A 610 -5.78 -20.55 16.28
CA PHE A 610 -5.15 -20.22 17.54
C PHE A 610 -3.66 -19.96 17.36
N GLY A 611 -3.10 -19.03 18.16
CA GLY A 611 -1.67 -18.77 18.26
C GLY A 611 -1.26 -18.45 19.70
N ASN A 612 -0.33 -19.22 20.26
CA ASN A 612 0.26 -18.95 21.57
C ASN A 612 1.46 -18.00 21.41
N PHE A 613 1.39 -16.82 22.01
CA PHE A 613 2.45 -15.80 21.96
C PHE A 613 3.43 -15.87 23.15
N SER A 614 3.42 -16.98 23.89
CA SER A 614 4.25 -17.16 25.08
C SER A 614 5.29 -18.25 24.86
N GLU A 615 6.44 -18.11 25.51
CA GLU A 615 7.50 -19.12 25.65
C GLU A 615 7.11 -20.31 26.55
N HIS A 616 5.87 -20.30 27.08
CA HIS A 616 5.36 -21.35 27.95
C HIS A 616 4.17 -22.05 27.30
N PRO A 617 3.93 -23.34 27.61
CA PRO A 617 2.68 -23.99 27.26
C PRO A 617 1.49 -23.23 27.85
N GLN A 618 0.45 -23.04 27.07
CA GLN A 618 -0.76 -22.32 27.44
C GLN A 618 -2.00 -23.17 27.22
N THR A 619 -3.00 -23.04 28.09
CA THR A 619 -4.21 -23.89 28.07
C THR A 619 -5.44 -23.05 27.75
N ILE A 620 -6.29 -23.57 26.86
CA ILE A 620 -7.68 -23.14 26.66
C ILE A 620 -8.56 -24.19 27.34
N SER A 621 -9.42 -23.76 28.28
CA SER A 621 -10.26 -24.72 29.02
C SER A 621 -11.33 -25.33 28.14
N ALA A 622 -11.72 -26.60 28.47
CA ALA A 622 -12.84 -27.29 27.82
C ALA A 622 -14.15 -26.47 27.90
N HIS A 623 -14.35 -25.72 28.99
CA HIS A 623 -15.48 -24.81 29.13
C HIS A 623 -15.50 -23.70 28.08
N THR A 624 -14.36 -23.10 27.77
CA THR A 624 -14.23 -22.10 26.71
C THR A 624 -14.54 -22.69 25.32
N LEU A 625 -14.20 -23.96 25.10
CA LEU A 625 -14.37 -24.66 23.83
C LEU A 625 -15.76 -25.35 23.68
N GLN A 626 -16.64 -25.28 24.67
CA GLN A 626 -17.90 -26.05 24.71
C GLN A 626 -18.84 -25.83 23.52
N ALA A 627 -18.74 -24.67 22.84
CA ALA A 627 -19.52 -24.35 21.64
C ALA A 627 -18.89 -24.92 20.35
N MET A 628 -17.68 -25.45 20.43
CA MET A 628 -16.97 -26.01 19.28
C MET A 628 -17.31 -27.51 19.12
N PRO A 629 -17.08 -28.13 17.94
CA PRO A 629 -17.19 -29.56 17.76
C PRO A 629 -16.31 -30.32 18.75
N ALA A 630 -16.71 -31.54 19.17
CA ALA A 630 -15.92 -32.31 20.12
C ALA A 630 -14.50 -32.65 19.63
N ARG A 631 -14.30 -32.64 18.31
CA ARG A 631 -13.00 -32.85 17.65
C ARG A 631 -12.91 -31.96 16.42
N ALA A 632 -11.69 -31.54 16.08
CA ALA A 632 -11.38 -30.82 14.86
C ALA A 632 -10.04 -31.30 14.28
N LYS A 633 -9.88 -31.25 12.98
CA LYS A 633 -8.60 -31.53 12.33
C LYS A 633 -7.76 -30.25 12.34
N ASP A 634 -6.56 -30.32 12.87
CA ASP A 634 -5.57 -29.25 12.69
C ASP A 634 -4.92 -29.41 11.31
N LEU A 635 -5.14 -28.41 10.47
CA LEU A 635 -4.63 -28.41 9.08
C LEU A 635 -3.10 -28.31 9.01
N ILE A 636 -2.47 -27.71 10.04
CA ILE A 636 -1.01 -27.50 10.06
C ILE A 636 -0.31 -28.82 10.44
N SER A 637 -0.74 -29.48 11.47
CA SER A 637 -0.14 -30.77 11.89
C SER A 637 -0.72 -31.98 11.19
N GLY A 638 -1.93 -31.85 10.61
CA GLY A 638 -2.71 -32.97 10.05
C GLY A 638 -3.42 -33.85 11.12
N GLU A 639 -3.21 -33.58 12.41
CA GLU A 639 -3.72 -34.34 13.51
C GLU A 639 -5.18 -33.97 13.85
N THR A 640 -5.91 -34.93 14.43
CA THR A 640 -7.24 -34.67 14.99
C THR A 640 -7.12 -34.32 16.47
N VAL A 641 -7.59 -33.14 16.83
CA VAL A 641 -7.52 -32.57 18.18
C VAL A 641 -8.87 -32.69 18.86
N ALA A 642 -8.89 -33.09 20.13
CA ALA A 642 -10.09 -33.10 20.96
C ALA A 642 -10.34 -31.70 21.53
N LEU A 643 -11.57 -31.17 21.36
CA LEU A 643 -12.00 -29.87 21.86
C LEU A 643 -13.00 -29.94 23.01
N ASN A 644 -13.39 -31.17 23.42
CA ASN A 644 -14.23 -31.41 24.59
C ASN A 644 -13.42 -31.63 25.89
N GLN A 645 -12.16 -31.29 25.86
CA GLN A 645 -11.23 -31.31 26.99
C GLN A 645 -10.32 -30.06 26.90
N ASP A 646 -9.54 -29.83 27.95
CA ASP A 646 -8.56 -28.73 27.94
C ASP A 646 -7.57 -28.90 26.78
N LEU A 647 -7.39 -27.84 26.01
CA LEU A 647 -6.47 -27.79 24.87
C LEU A 647 -5.18 -27.05 25.27
N VAL A 648 -4.07 -27.77 25.22
CA VAL A 648 -2.75 -27.19 25.52
C VAL A 648 -2.00 -26.86 24.23
N LEU A 649 -1.59 -25.60 24.07
CA LEU A 649 -0.71 -25.13 23.00
C LEU A 649 0.72 -25.03 23.52
N ARG A 650 1.67 -25.64 22.81
CA ARG A 650 3.11 -25.50 23.09
C ARG A 650 3.58 -24.04 22.90
N PRO A 651 4.78 -23.67 23.39
CA PRO A 651 5.35 -22.35 23.13
C PRO A 651 5.29 -21.99 21.65
N TYR A 652 4.77 -20.80 21.35
CA TYR A 652 4.62 -20.22 19.99
C TYR A 652 3.90 -21.13 18.98
N GLN A 653 3.14 -22.11 19.46
CA GLN A 653 2.37 -23.03 18.59
C GLN A 653 1.22 -22.31 17.90
N VAL A 654 1.03 -22.64 16.63
CA VAL A 654 -0.12 -22.25 15.81
C VAL A 654 -0.98 -23.48 15.52
N MET A 655 -2.29 -23.30 15.48
CA MET A 655 -3.26 -24.33 15.06
C MET A 655 -4.31 -23.70 14.14
N TRP A 656 -4.62 -24.39 13.05
CA TRP A 656 -5.72 -24.06 12.14
C TRP A 656 -6.72 -25.22 12.12
N LEU A 657 -7.74 -25.11 12.95
CA LEU A 657 -8.70 -26.17 13.24
C LEU A 657 -9.91 -26.10 12.30
N GLU A 658 -10.15 -27.15 11.56
CA GLU A 658 -11.33 -27.32 10.72
C GLU A 658 -12.52 -27.70 11.62
N ILE A 659 -13.47 -26.77 11.80
CA ILE A 659 -14.62 -26.92 12.69
C ILE A 659 -15.94 -27.15 11.96
N ALA A 660 -15.98 -26.95 10.62
CA ALA A 660 -17.12 -27.23 9.76
C ALA A 660 -16.69 -27.54 8.31
#